data_4a1fa1c8f34d4f6cecd680d23d0e3346
#
_entry.id   4a1fa1c8f34d4f6cecd680d23d0e3346
#
_cell.length_a   1.000
_cell.length_b   1.000
_cell.length_c   1.000
_cell.angle_alpha   90.00
_cell.angle_beta   90.00
_cell.angle_gamma   90.00
#
_symmetry.space_group_name_H-M   'P 1'
#
loop_
_entity.id
_entity.type
_entity.pdbx_description
1 polymer ?
#
loop_
_entity_poly.entity_id
_entity_poly.type
_entity_poly.pdbx_seq_one_letter_code
_entity_poly.pdbx_strand_id
1 'polypeptide(L)'
;TKPSKSAALHIDLCKSSSPTEALQYLLQFSKKPVEAESVEGVVRILLEHYYKENESSVRLKIASLIGLLSKTPGFAADSIVDEVIIALSNEKSHQVLAQLVDALLVIGKQLQENLPVSYRLGEIACKHLTDTSHVVRNKCLELVGCLGLLEKPVGKEMENLAARDVQKIITDYFTDQDPRVRTAAMKAMLQLHERGMRLQQTIYCQVCQALSDDYEQVRSVAVQLVWVLSQLYPDSIVPIPSSNEEIRLVDDTFGKVCHLVNDGSWLVRVQAAKLLGSMNQVSVQFLEQTLDKKLMSDLKRKRSAHERAKELYTSGEFSSGRKWGDDAPKEPVNTYTVNLINSGACGAFVHGLEDEMYEVRLAAVESLCTLGQASASFAEKCLDFLVDMFNDEIEEVRLGSIHALRHISSHIRLREDQLDTVLAVLEDSSRDIREALHELLCYTNVSTKDGIHLALVELLKNLAKYPTDRNSIWKCLKYLGSRHPTLVLPLVPELLSTHPYFDTPEPDMDDPAYIAVLVLVFNAAKTCPTMSALFSDHTFRHYAYLRDSLSHLVPPLQLPGRKTLVSDSSSLALSEDSSRQFVQKSLDRVQSIQHLDAHGSQDLLKLTTRDLQRLGELQPELAGIAEFSATYLQCQLLLMKSLQEKLWSVAAPLYLKQNAMASAAAKQVLAYTYELEFLYSGLESRQLVIIHHVRLQAKALQLILSACTT
;
A
#
# COMPACT_ATOMS: atom_id res chain seq x y z
N THR A 1 -50.36 -26.40 -11.06
CA THR A 1 -49.03 -26.02 -11.54
C THR A 1 -48.86 -24.53 -11.33
N LYS A 2 -47.92 -24.10 -10.48
CA LYS A 2 -47.59 -22.66 -10.34
C LYS A 2 -47.04 -22.18 -11.69
N PRO A 3 -47.50 -21.03 -12.21
CA PRO A 3 -46.99 -20.50 -13.47
C PRO A 3 -45.48 -20.24 -13.32
N SER A 4 -44.73 -20.43 -14.42
CA SER A 4 -43.31 -20.09 -14.44
C SER A 4 -43.10 -18.60 -14.07
N LYS A 5 -41.96 -18.24 -13.49
CA LYS A 5 -41.70 -16.85 -13.09
C LYS A 5 -41.83 -15.85 -14.25
N SER A 6 -41.49 -16.27 -15.47
CA SER A 6 -41.68 -15.51 -16.70
C SER A 6 -43.18 -15.33 -17.05
N ALA A 7 -43.99 -16.38 -16.96
CA ALA A 7 -45.41 -16.30 -17.21
C ALA A 7 -46.12 -15.43 -16.17
N ALA A 8 -45.73 -15.49 -14.90
CA ALA A 8 -46.27 -14.62 -13.85
C ALA A 8 -45.97 -13.14 -14.12
N LEU A 9 -44.72 -12.79 -14.50
CA LEU A 9 -44.35 -11.42 -14.86
C LEU A 9 -45.13 -10.90 -16.06
N HIS A 10 -45.30 -11.73 -17.10
CA HIS A 10 -46.04 -11.36 -18.28
C HIS A 10 -47.55 -11.07 -17.94
N ILE A 11 -48.16 -11.88 -17.10
CA ILE A 11 -49.52 -11.68 -16.63
C ILE A 11 -49.63 -10.38 -15.81
N ASP A 12 -48.69 -10.12 -14.92
CA ASP A 12 -48.71 -8.93 -14.07
C ASP A 12 -48.52 -7.65 -14.91
N LEU A 13 -47.59 -7.65 -15.88
CA LEU A 13 -47.38 -6.51 -16.77
C LEU A 13 -48.58 -6.31 -17.75
N CYS A 14 -49.21 -7.38 -18.23
CA CYS A 14 -50.41 -7.27 -19.09
C CYS A 14 -51.64 -6.77 -18.32
N LYS A 15 -51.70 -6.94 -17.02
CA LYS A 15 -52.78 -6.45 -16.14
C LYS A 15 -52.58 -5.00 -15.69
N SER A 16 -51.39 -4.46 -15.84
CA SER A 16 -51.12 -3.08 -15.44
C SER A 16 -51.93 -2.12 -16.29
N SER A 17 -52.72 -1.25 -15.63
CA SER A 17 -53.55 -0.23 -16.27
C SER A 17 -52.87 1.13 -16.32
N SER A 18 -51.79 1.30 -15.58
CA SER A 18 -51.00 2.54 -15.51
C SER A 18 -49.49 2.29 -15.45
N PRO A 19 -48.65 3.24 -15.91
CA PRO A 19 -47.20 3.15 -15.81
C PRO A 19 -46.71 2.97 -14.37
N THR A 20 -47.41 3.53 -13.39
CA THR A 20 -47.08 3.41 -11.95
C THR A 20 -47.27 2.00 -11.44
N GLU A 21 -48.31 1.29 -11.88
CA GLU A 21 -48.53 -0.12 -11.56
C GLU A 21 -47.48 -1.01 -12.21
N ALA A 22 -47.12 -0.74 -13.49
CA ALA A 22 -46.07 -1.46 -14.17
C ALA A 22 -44.70 -1.30 -13.43
N LEU A 23 -44.36 -0.09 -12.98
CA LEU A 23 -43.17 0.17 -12.16
C LEU A 23 -43.19 -0.61 -10.85
N GLN A 24 -44.35 -0.67 -10.16
CA GLN A 24 -44.46 -1.43 -8.91
C GLN A 24 -44.20 -2.92 -9.13
N TYR A 25 -44.78 -3.49 -10.18
CA TYR A 25 -44.54 -4.90 -10.54
C TYR A 25 -43.06 -5.16 -10.87
N LEU A 26 -42.44 -4.30 -11.65
CA LEU A 26 -41.00 -4.42 -11.98
C LEU A 26 -40.11 -4.27 -10.75
N LEU A 27 -40.43 -3.36 -9.81
CA LEU A 27 -39.72 -3.19 -8.54
C LEU A 27 -39.87 -4.40 -7.62
N GLN A 28 -41.07 -4.98 -7.55
CA GLN A 28 -41.30 -6.22 -6.78
C GLN A 28 -40.56 -7.40 -7.41
N PHE A 29 -40.53 -7.48 -8.73
CA PHE A 29 -39.82 -8.51 -9.46
C PHE A 29 -38.33 -8.42 -9.25
N SER A 30 -37.74 -7.22 -9.21
CA SER A 30 -36.29 -7.01 -9.00
C SER A 30 -35.75 -7.58 -7.68
N LYS A 31 -36.62 -7.80 -6.69
CA LYS A 31 -36.26 -8.39 -5.39
C LYS A 31 -36.30 -9.93 -5.39
N LYS A 32 -36.78 -10.56 -6.45
CA LYS A 32 -36.95 -12.02 -6.53
C LYS A 32 -35.73 -12.62 -7.28
N PRO A 33 -35.05 -13.62 -6.72
CA PRO A 33 -34.00 -14.32 -7.46
C PRO A 33 -34.59 -15.07 -8.66
N VAL A 34 -33.94 -15.01 -9.80
CA VAL A 34 -34.32 -15.73 -11.04
C VAL A 34 -33.24 -16.78 -11.32
N GLU A 35 -33.69 -18.00 -11.65
CA GLU A 35 -32.79 -19.10 -12.03
C GLU A 35 -32.29 -18.90 -13.47
N ALA A 36 -31.04 -19.32 -13.75
CA ALA A 36 -30.40 -19.11 -15.05
C ALA A 36 -31.24 -19.60 -16.25
N GLU A 37 -31.89 -20.73 -16.12
CA GLU A 37 -32.73 -21.30 -17.17
C GLU A 37 -33.97 -20.44 -17.49
N SER A 38 -34.41 -19.60 -16.55
CA SER A 38 -35.57 -18.73 -16.70
C SER A 38 -35.22 -17.33 -17.19
N VAL A 39 -33.96 -16.93 -17.15
CA VAL A 39 -33.53 -15.56 -17.45
C VAL A 39 -33.84 -15.16 -18.87
N GLU A 40 -33.53 -16.00 -19.85
CA GLU A 40 -33.78 -15.71 -21.28
C GLU A 40 -35.29 -15.46 -21.54
N GLY A 41 -36.15 -16.29 -20.98
CA GLY A 41 -37.59 -16.10 -21.11
C GLY A 41 -38.10 -14.82 -20.45
N VAL A 42 -37.52 -14.44 -19.30
CA VAL A 42 -37.83 -13.18 -18.61
C VAL A 42 -37.37 -11.97 -19.43
N VAL A 43 -36.17 -12.02 -19.97
CA VAL A 43 -35.61 -10.92 -20.78
C VAL A 43 -36.43 -10.71 -22.04
N ARG A 44 -36.86 -11.76 -22.73
CA ARG A 44 -37.77 -11.66 -23.89
C ARG A 44 -39.08 -10.96 -23.54
N ILE A 45 -39.71 -11.33 -22.44
CA ILE A 45 -40.93 -10.68 -21.97
C ILE A 45 -40.68 -9.20 -21.64
N LEU A 46 -39.57 -8.88 -20.97
CA LEU A 46 -39.22 -7.51 -20.67
C LEU A 46 -39.02 -6.69 -21.95
N LEU A 47 -38.35 -7.23 -22.96
CA LEU A 47 -38.14 -6.56 -24.26
C LEU A 47 -39.47 -6.39 -25.05
N GLU A 48 -40.35 -7.37 -25.00
CA GLU A 48 -41.69 -7.22 -25.62
C GLU A 48 -42.47 -6.06 -24.98
N HIS A 49 -42.41 -5.92 -23.67
CA HIS A 49 -43.05 -4.80 -22.96
C HIS A 49 -42.32 -3.48 -23.20
N TYR A 50 -40.98 -3.50 -23.29
CA TYR A 50 -40.16 -2.32 -23.64
C TYR A 50 -40.61 -1.65 -24.94
N TYR A 51 -40.86 -2.43 -25.99
CA TYR A 51 -41.27 -1.88 -27.29
C TYR A 51 -42.76 -1.40 -27.31
N LYS A 52 -43.58 -1.87 -26.41
CA LYS A 52 -44.97 -1.45 -26.29
C LYS A 52 -45.18 -0.24 -25.38
N GLU A 53 -44.19 0.02 -24.52
CA GLU A 53 -44.30 1.04 -23.47
C GLU A 53 -43.87 2.43 -23.98
N ASN A 54 -44.69 3.43 -23.73
CA ASN A 54 -44.41 4.80 -24.11
C ASN A 54 -43.72 5.60 -22.99
N GLU A 55 -43.90 5.19 -21.73
CA GLU A 55 -43.34 5.89 -20.58
C GLU A 55 -41.87 5.55 -20.39
N SER A 56 -41.04 6.59 -20.40
CA SER A 56 -39.56 6.43 -20.30
C SER A 56 -39.12 5.86 -18.96
N SER A 57 -39.82 6.15 -17.87
CA SER A 57 -39.52 5.63 -16.54
C SER A 57 -39.64 4.11 -16.44
N VAL A 58 -40.64 3.55 -17.12
CA VAL A 58 -40.86 2.09 -17.20
C VAL A 58 -39.79 1.44 -18.07
N ARG A 59 -39.48 2.04 -19.24
CA ARG A 59 -38.40 1.56 -20.12
C ARG A 59 -37.05 1.61 -19.43
N LEU A 60 -36.80 2.65 -18.65
CA LEU A 60 -35.56 2.77 -17.81
C LEU A 60 -35.44 1.60 -16.84
N LYS A 61 -36.53 1.27 -16.14
CA LYS A 61 -36.56 0.15 -15.19
C LYS A 61 -36.35 -1.20 -15.87
N ILE A 62 -36.94 -1.38 -17.04
CA ILE A 62 -36.76 -2.60 -17.85
C ILE A 62 -35.29 -2.73 -18.24
N ALA A 63 -34.67 -1.67 -18.77
CA ALA A 63 -33.23 -1.66 -19.12
C ALA A 63 -32.33 -2.00 -17.92
N SER A 64 -32.64 -1.41 -16.76
CA SER A 64 -31.96 -1.72 -15.50
C SER A 64 -32.07 -3.20 -15.10
N LEU A 65 -33.27 -3.79 -15.25
CA LEU A 65 -33.49 -5.19 -14.95
C LEU A 65 -32.76 -6.13 -15.92
N ILE A 66 -32.68 -5.80 -17.19
CA ILE A 66 -31.90 -6.58 -18.18
C ILE A 66 -30.44 -6.65 -17.75
N GLY A 67 -29.84 -5.50 -17.35
CA GLY A 67 -28.48 -5.45 -16.83
C GLY A 67 -28.29 -6.25 -15.54
N LEU A 68 -29.30 -6.25 -14.64
CA LEU A 68 -29.27 -7.04 -13.41
C LEU A 68 -29.36 -8.54 -13.68
N LEU A 69 -30.31 -8.96 -14.53
CA LEU A 69 -30.54 -10.35 -14.89
C LEU A 69 -29.35 -10.97 -15.63
N SER A 70 -28.64 -10.18 -16.44
CA SER A 70 -27.44 -10.67 -17.13
C SER A 70 -26.34 -11.13 -16.18
N LYS A 71 -26.32 -10.65 -14.92
CA LYS A 71 -25.36 -11.09 -13.88
C LYS A 71 -25.67 -12.45 -13.28
N THR A 72 -26.78 -13.08 -13.64
CA THR A 72 -27.16 -14.37 -13.05
C THR A 72 -26.13 -15.44 -13.39
N PRO A 73 -25.53 -16.13 -12.41
CA PRO A 73 -24.55 -17.18 -12.67
C PRO A 73 -25.10 -18.29 -13.55
N GLY A 74 -24.34 -18.70 -14.58
CA GLY A 74 -24.75 -19.75 -15.52
C GLY A 74 -25.63 -19.28 -16.68
N PHE A 75 -25.97 -18.01 -16.76
CA PHE A 75 -26.69 -17.44 -17.90
C PHE A 75 -25.72 -17.03 -19.01
N ALA A 76 -25.99 -17.45 -20.25
CA ALA A 76 -25.21 -17.06 -21.42
C ALA A 76 -25.67 -15.67 -21.93
N ALA A 77 -24.99 -14.62 -21.45
CA ALA A 77 -25.39 -13.23 -21.73
C ALA A 77 -25.19 -12.79 -23.19
N ASP A 78 -24.45 -13.55 -24.00
CA ASP A 78 -24.28 -13.32 -25.45
C ASP A 78 -25.58 -13.43 -26.22
N SER A 79 -26.52 -14.26 -25.76
CA SER A 79 -27.83 -14.48 -26.40
C SER A 79 -28.72 -13.23 -26.49
N ILE A 80 -28.50 -12.26 -25.60
CA ILE A 80 -29.35 -11.04 -25.51
C ILE A 80 -28.65 -9.78 -26.03
N VAL A 81 -27.36 -9.85 -26.41
CA VAL A 81 -26.59 -8.68 -26.87
C VAL A 81 -27.24 -7.97 -28.06
N ASP A 82 -27.64 -8.74 -29.07
CA ASP A 82 -28.24 -8.18 -30.28
C ASP A 82 -29.56 -7.50 -30.01
N GLU A 83 -30.38 -8.07 -29.16
CA GLU A 83 -31.69 -7.52 -28.80
C GLU A 83 -31.57 -6.19 -28.03
N VAL A 84 -30.57 -6.10 -27.11
CA VAL A 84 -30.29 -4.86 -26.38
C VAL A 84 -29.74 -3.79 -27.33
N ILE A 85 -28.89 -4.15 -28.28
CA ILE A 85 -28.37 -3.24 -29.32
C ILE A 85 -29.49 -2.67 -30.19
N ILE A 86 -30.47 -3.51 -30.58
CA ILE A 86 -31.65 -3.07 -31.35
C ILE A 86 -32.50 -2.10 -30.52
N ALA A 87 -32.71 -2.40 -29.23
CA ALA A 87 -33.42 -1.50 -28.32
C ALA A 87 -32.71 -0.15 -28.20
N LEU A 88 -31.38 -0.16 -28.03
CA LEU A 88 -30.54 1.06 -27.99
C LEU A 88 -30.68 1.90 -29.26
N SER A 89 -30.66 1.27 -30.42
CA SER A 89 -30.71 1.96 -31.72
C SER A 89 -32.05 2.67 -31.98
N ASN A 90 -33.12 2.21 -31.36
CA ASN A 90 -34.46 2.75 -31.52
C ASN A 90 -34.87 3.73 -30.39
N GLU A 91 -34.07 3.85 -29.34
CA GLU A 91 -34.45 4.67 -28.18
C GLU A 91 -34.17 6.18 -28.44
N LYS A 92 -35.03 7.02 -27.89
CA LYS A 92 -34.93 8.49 -27.98
C LYS A 92 -34.67 9.17 -26.64
N SER A 93 -35.01 8.51 -25.54
CA SER A 93 -34.78 9.05 -24.20
C SER A 93 -33.33 8.88 -23.77
N HIS A 94 -32.62 9.98 -23.53
CA HIS A 94 -31.23 9.96 -23.09
C HIS A 94 -30.98 9.17 -21.80
N GLN A 95 -31.97 9.18 -20.86
CA GLN A 95 -31.84 8.42 -19.62
C GLN A 95 -31.92 6.91 -19.87
N VAL A 96 -32.82 6.50 -20.76
CA VAL A 96 -33.01 5.09 -21.14
C VAL A 96 -31.81 4.63 -21.98
N LEU A 97 -31.33 5.47 -22.90
CA LEU A 97 -30.08 5.22 -23.68
C LEU A 97 -28.91 4.94 -22.74
N ALA A 98 -28.69 5.81 -21.74
CA ALA A 98 -27.61 5.64 -20.78
C ALA A 98 -27.73 4.33 -19.99
N GLN A 99 -28.97 3.94 -19.63
CA GLN A 99 -29.22 2.69 -18.90
C GLN A 99 -29.04 1.45 -19.78
N LEU A 100 -29.36 1.53 -21.06
CA LEU A 100 -29.08 0.44 -22.02
C LEU A 100 -27.58 0.29 -22.27
N VAL A 101 -26.83 1.39 -22.36
CA VAL A 101 -25.36 1.36 -22.44
C VAL A 101 -24.77 0.72 -21.15
N ASP A 102 -25.31 1.05 -19.98
CA ASP A 102 -24.91 0.43 -18.72
C ASP A 102 -25.21 -1.09 -18.70
N ALA A 103 -26.37 -1.51 -19.21
CA ALA A 103 -26.68 -2.93 -19.37
C ALA A 103 -25.71 -3.63 -20.30
N LEU A 104 -25.37 -3.02 -21.45
CA LEU A 104 -24.34 -3.53 -22.38
C LEU A 104 -22.94 -3.59 -21.74
N LEU A 105 -22.60 -2.62 -20.89
CA LEU A 105 -21.35 -2.66 -20.12
C LEU A 105 -21.32 -3.87 -19.18
N VAL A 106 -22.41 -4.12 -18.46
CA VAL A 106 -22.52 -5.27 -17.55
C VAL A 106 -22.41 -6.59 -18.32
N ILE A 107 -23.08 -6.71 -19.44
CA ILE A 107 -23.01 -7.89 -20.31
C ILE A 107 -21.59 -8.05 -20.86
N GLY A 108 -21.00 -6.99 -21.38
CA GLY A 108 -19.65 -7.00 -21.96
C GLY A 108 -18.57 -7.38 -20.93
N LYS A 109 -18.70 -6.98 -19.67
CA LYS A 109 -17.78 -7.42 -18.59
C LYS A 109 -17.77 -8.94 -18.37
N GLN A 110 -18.87 -9.62 -18.67
CA GLN A 110 -18.92 -11.09 -18.61
C GLN A 110 -18.38 -11.76 -19.88
N LEU A 111 -18.39 -11.04 -21.00
CA LEU A 111 -18.00 -11.55 -22.31
C LEU A 111 -16.61 -11.01 -22.77
N GLN A 112 -15.75 -10.64 -21.83
CA GLN A 112 -14.43 -10.05 -22.15
C GLN A 112 -13.56 -10.93 -23.03
N GLU A 113 -13.70 -12.24 -22.98
CA GLU A 113 -12.99 -13.20 -23.84
C GLU A 113 -13.55 -13.22 -25.27
N ASN A 114 -14.77 -12.72 -25.49
CA ASN A 114 -15.38 -12.64 -26.79
C ASN A 114 -15.02 -11.31 -27.48
N LEU A 115 -13.84 -11.27 -28.10
CA LEU A 115 -13.32 -10.07 -28.77
C LEU A 115 -14.27 -9.45 -29.80
N PRO A 116 -14.97 -10.23 -30.69
CA PRO A 116 -15.95 -9.67 -31.62
C PRO A 116 -17.06 -8.89 -30.93
N VAL A 117 -17.60 -9.40 -29.82
CA VAL A 117 -18.65 -8.71 -29.07
C VAL A 117 -18.10 -7.44 -28.42
N SER A 118 -16.97 -7.52 -27.75
CA SER A 118 -16.32 -6.36 -27.12
C SER A 118 -16.02 -5.25 -28.13
N TYR A 119 -15.52 -5.61 -29.33
CA TYR A 119 -15.30 -4.65 -30.40
C TYR A 119 -16.59 -3.97 -30.85
N ARG A 120 -17.65 -4.74 -31.10
CA ARG A 120 -18.96 -4.24 -31.52
C ARG A 120 -19.57 -3.30 -30.48
N LEU A 121 -19.44 -3.63 -29.19
CA LEU A 121 -19.91 -2.78 -28.10
C LEU A 121 -19.11 -1.47 -28.03
N GLY A 122 -17.79 -1.53 -28.22
CA GLY A 122 -16.93 -0.35 -28.32
C GLY A 122 -17.31 0.57 -29.47
N GLU A 123 -17.59 0.03 -30.68
CA GLU A 123 -18.04 0.78 -31.84
C GLU A 123 -19.39 1.48 -31.59
N ILE A 124 -20.31 0.80 -30.93
CA ILE A 124 -21.64 1.38 -30.57
C ILE A 124 -21.44 2.52 -29.58
N ALA A 125 -20.63 2.32 -28.54
CA ALA A 125 -20.33 3.37 -27.59
C ALA A 125 -19.71 4.59 -28.27
N CYS A 126 -18.75 4.40 -29.19
CA CYS A 126 -18.14 5.50 -29.95
C CYS A 126 -19.15 6.29 -30.80
N LYS A 127 -20.17 5.64 -31.33
CA LYS A 127 -21.24 6.35 -32.07
C LYS A 127 -22.08 7.25 -31.16
N HIS A 128 -22.31 6.85 -29.90
CA HIS A 128 -23.13 7.61 -28.94
C HIS A 128 -22.30 8.61 -28.12
N LEU A 129 -20.98 8.68 -28.28
CA LEU A 129 -20.17 9.70 -27.64
C LEU A 129 -20.50 11.14 -28.07
N THR A 130 -21.10 11.33 -29.25
CA THR A 130 -21.57 12.63 -29.74
C THR A 130 -22.93 13.05 -29.23
N ASP A 131 -23.56 12.24 -28.35
CA ASP A 131 -24.86 12.55 -27.76
C ASP A 131 -24.83 13.86 -26.95
N THR A 132 -25.93 14.62 -27.02
CA THR A 132 -26.06 15.90 -26.30
C THR A 132 -26.10 15.72 -24.79
N SER A 133 -26.58 14.58 -24.31
CA SER A 133 -26.64 14.25 -22.88
C SER A 133 -25.30 13.80 -22.33
N HIS A 134 -24.83 14.51 -21.31
CA HIS A 134 -23.62 14.12 -20.56
C HIS A 134 -23.72 12.73 -19.95
N VAL A 135 -24.92 12.27 -19.58
CA VAL A 135 -25.14 10.96 -18.96
C VAL A 135 -24.83 9.84 -19.95
N VAL A 136 -25.26 10.02 -21.22
CA VAL A 136 -24.97 9.06 -22.28
C VAL A 136 -23.48 9.06 -22.61
N ARG A 137 -22.86 10.22 -22.80
CA ARG A 137 -21.41 10.33 -23.06
C ARG A 137 -20.59 9.67 -21.93
N ASN A 138 -20.99 9.92 -20.68
CA ASN A 138 -20.31 9.34 -19.51
C ASN A 138 -20.34 7.80 -19.53
N LYS A 139 -21.54 7.21 -19.75
CA LYS A 139 -21.67 5.75 -19.83
C LYS A 139 -20.96 5.14 -21.04
N CYS A 140 -20.93 5.84 -22.16
CA CYS A 140 -20.18 5.40 -23.33
C CYS A 140 -18.66 5.40 -23.07
N LEU A 141 -18.13 6.43 -22.41
CA LEU A 141 -16.72 6.48 -22.00
C LEU A 141 -16.37 5.35 -21.03
N GLU A 142 -17.23 5.08 -20.06
CA GLU A 142 -17.06 3.95 -19.12
C GLU A 142 -17.01 2.61 -19.90
N LEU A 143 -17.90 2.42 -20.86
CA LEU A 143 -17.93 1.21 -21.69
C LEU A 143 -16.63 1.09 -22.53
N VAL A 144 -16.21 2.17 -23.17
CA VAL A 144 -14.96 2.19 -23.97
C VAL A 144 -13.75 1.89 -23.10
N GLY A 145 -13.66 2.46 -21.90
CA GLY A 145 -12.57 2.18 -20.97
C GLY A 145 -12.53 0.72 -20.52
N CYS A 146 -13.69 0.13 -20.23
CA CYS A 146 -13.78 -1.25 -19.75
C CYS A 146 -13.62 -2.30 -20.85
N LEU A 147 -14.09 -2.04 -22.07
CA LEU A 147 -14.20 -3.04 -23.14
C LEU A 147 -13.43 -2.67 -24.41
N GLY A 148 -12.87 -1.47 -24.52
CA GLY A 148 -12.09 -1.05 -25.69
C GLY A 148 -10.97 -2.04 -26.01
N LEU A 149 -10.78 -2.36 -27.28
CA LEU A 149 -9.73 -3.29 -27.72
C LEU A 149 -8.35 -2.65 -27.56
N LEU A 150 -7.42 -3.41 -27.00
CA LEU A 150 -6.05 -2.98 -26.75
C LEU A 150 -5.15 -3.13 -27.98
N GLU A 151 -5.46 -4.12 -28.83
CA GLU A 151 -4.70 -4.45 -30.04
C GLU A 151 -5.62 -4.64 -31.25
N LYS A 152 -5.04 -4.52 -32.45
CA LYS A 152 -5.78 -4.85 -33.67
C LYS A 152 -6.10 -6.33 -33.68
N PRO A 153 -7.38 -6.72 -33.82
CA PRO A 153 -7.71 -8.11 -33.95
C PRO A 153 -7.08 -8.72 -35.19
N VAL A 154 -6.37 -9.83 -35.04
CA VAL A 154 -5.75 -10.59 -36.09
C VAL A 154 -6.73 -11.65 -36.58
N GLY A 155 -7.32 -11.47 -37.76
CA GLY A 155 -8.19 -12.45 -38.39
C GLY A 155 -8.80 -11.97 -39.70
N LYS A 156 -8.98 -12.87 -40.69
CA LYS A 156 -9.49 -12.55 -42.03
C LYS A 156 -10.86 -11.86 -42.05
N GLU A 157 -11.69 -12.08 -41.02
CA GLU A 157 -13.04 -11.47 -40.92
C GLU A 157 -12.99 -10.01 -40.42
N MET A 158 -11.87 -9.57 -39.85
CA MET A 158 -11.73 -8.25 -39.23
C MET A 158 -10.72 -7.33 -39.95
N GLU A 159 -10.14 -7.77 -41.06
CA GLU A 159 -9.18 -6.97 -41.87
C GLU A 159 -9.75 -5.64 -42.41
N ASN A 160 -11.08 -5.54 -42.52
CA ASN A 160 -11.77 -4.34 -43.02
C ASN A 160 -12.13 -3.32 -41.93
N LEU A 161 -11.86 -3.62 -40.66
CA LEU A 161 -12.13 -2.72 -39.54
C LEU A 161 -10.92 -1.81 -39.31
N ALA A 162 -11.08 -0.53 -39.63
CA ALA A 162 -10.10 0.49 -39.32
C ALA A 162 -9.94 0.56 -37.80
N ALA A 163 -8.77 0.15 -37.29
CA ALA A 163 -8.47 0.29 -35.87
C ALA A 163 -8.55 1.78 -35.53
N ARG A 164 -9.60 2.15 -34.79
CA ARG A 164 -9.73 3.49 -34.20
C ARG A 164 -8.73 3.61 -33.08
N ASP A 165 -8.01 4.71 -33.03
CA ASP A 165 -7.18 5.03 -31.86
C ASP A 165 -8.09 5.40 -30.70
N VAL A 166 -8.35 4.43 -29.84
CA VAL A 166 -9.23 4.58 -28.66
C VAL A 166 -8.71 5.68 -27.73
N GLN A 167 -7.38 5.79 -27.58
CA GLN A 167 -6.78 6.84 -26.74
C GLN A 167 -7.09 8.22 -27.30
N LYS A 168 -6.98 8.41 -28.61
CA LYS A 168 -7.30 9.67 -29.25
C LYS A 168 -8.78 10.04 -29.09
N ILE A 169 -9.68 9.08 -29.29
CA ILE A 169 -11.13 9.29 -29.10
C ILE A 169 -11.43 9.74 -27.67
N ILE A 170 -10.88 9.07 -26.65
CA ILE A 170 -11.11 9.43 -25.25
C ILE A 170 -10.49 10.80 -24.94
N THR A 171 -9.32 11.09 -25.47
CA THR A 171 -8.60 12.36 -25.23
C THR A 171 -9.40 13.57 -25.69
N ASP A 172 -10.19 13.48 -26.77
CA ASP A 172 -11.05 14.55 -27.25
C ASP A 172 -12.08 14.99 -26.19
N TYR A 173 -12.43 14.11 -25.24
CA TYR A 173 -13.37 14.39 -24.14
C TYR A 173 -12.71 14.91 -22.86
N PHE A 174 -11.39 15.09 -22.82
CA PHE A 174 -10.72 15.73 -21.66
C PHE A 174 -11.10 17.21 -21.53
N THR A 175 -11.57 17.81 -22.61
CA THR A 175 -12.01 19.23 -22.66
C THR A 175 -13.52 19.36 -22.84
N ASP A 176 -14.31 18.29 -22.55
CA ASP A 176 -15.78 18.36 -22.62
C ASP A 176 -16.33 19.46 -21.69
N GLN A 177 -17.45 20.05 -22.07
CA GLN A 177 -18.08 21.11 -21.30
C GLN A 177 -18.54 20.61 -19.90
N ASP A 178 -18.95 19.35 -19.80
CA ASP A 178 -19.43 18.78 -18.54
C ASP A 178 -18.27 18.11 -17.76
N PRO A 179 -18.02 18.52 -16.51
CA PRO A 179 -16.92 17.97 -15.71
C PRO A 179 -17.06 16.46 -15.42
N ARG A 180 -18.29 15.95 -15.41
CA ARG A 180 -18.53 14.52 -15.21
C ARG A 180 -18.05 13.71 -16.41
N VAL A 181 -18.18 14.27 -17.61
CA VAL A 181 -17.66 13.65 -18.83
C VAL A 181 -16.14 13.72 -18.88
N ARG A 182 -15.53 14.88 -18.50
CA ARG A 182 -14.06 14.98 -18.39
C ARG A 182 -13.50 13.96 -17.39
N THR A 183 -14.16 13.83 -16.23
CA THR A 183 -13.78 12.81 -15.22
C THR A 183 -13.90 11.39 -15.78
N ALA A 184 -14.99 11.08 -16.49
CA ALA A 184 -15.20 9.77 -17.09
C ALA A 184 -14.16 9.44 -18.18
N ALA A 185 -13.80 10.43 -19.00
CA ALA A 185 -12.79 10.25 -20.03
C ALA A 185 -11.42 9.90 -19.42
N MET A 186 -10.99 10.61 -18.39
CA MET A 186 -9.73 10.30 -17.70
C MET A 186 -9.78 8.96 -16.96
N LYS A 187 -10.91 8.61 -16.33
CA LYS A 187 -11.10 7.28 -15.73
C LYS A 187 -11.05 6.17 -16.79
N ALA A 188 -11.66 6.39 -17.95
CA ALA A 188 -11.60 5.43 -19.06
C ALA A 188 -10.16 5.21 -19.52
N MET A 189 -9.35 6.27 -19.56
CA MET A 189 -7.93 6.17 -19.91
C MET A 189 -7.15 5.35 -18.86
N LEU A 190 -7.41 5.57 -17.57
CA LEU A 190 -6.82 4.76 -16.50
C LEU A 190 -7.24 3.29 -16.61
N GLN A 191 -8.53 3.01 -16.88
CA GLN A 191 -9.02 1.66 -17.07
C GLN A 191 -8.36 0.94 -18.25
N LEU A 192 -8.11 1.63 -19.37
CA LEU A 192 -7.36 1.09 -20.49
C LEU A 192 -5.92 0.73 -20.07
N HIS A 193 -5.28 1.59 -19.30
CA HIS A 193 -3.96 1.30 -18.74
C HIS A 193 -3.98 0.09 -17.81
N GLU A 194 -4.94 0.02 -16.91
CA GLU A 194 -5.15 -1.12 -16.00
C GLU A 194 -5.32 -2.47 -16.72
N ARG A 195 -5.88 -2.42 -17.93
CA ARG A 195 -6.05 -3.58 -18.80
C ARG A 195 -4.80 -3.91 -19.62
N GLY A 196 -3.72 -3.14 -19.48
CA GLY A 196 -2.43 -3.37 -20.13
C GLY A 196 -2.15 -2.49 -21.35
N MET A 197 -2.99 -1.50 -21.66
CA MET A 197 -2.69 -0.55 -22.72
C MET A 197 -1.59 0.43 -22.29
N ARG A 198 -0.53 0.53 -23.08
CA ARG A 198 0.49 1.56 -22.86
C ARG A 198 -0.07 2.91 -23.32
N LEU A 199 -0.17 3.86 -22.40
CA LEU A 199 -0.64 5.21 -22.73
C LEU A 199 0.41 5.96 -23.58
N GLN A 200 -0.07 6.83 -24.46
CA GLN A 200 0.81 7.67 -25.28
C GLN A 200 1.29 8.88 -24.48
N GLN A 201 2.57 9.20 -24.60
CA GLN A 201 3.15 10.37 -23.92
C GLN A 201 2.49 11.69 -24.37
N THR A 202 2.00 11.75 -25.60
CA THR A 202 1.38 12.95 -26.18
C THR A 202 0.20 13.51 -25.39
N ILE A 203 -0.48 12.67 -24.60
CA ILE A 203 -1.61 13.11 -23.75
C ILE A 203 -1.16 13.88 -22.51
N TYR A 204 0.14 13.84 -22.15
CA TYR A 204 0.65 14.43 -20.91
C TYR A 204 0.28 15.91 -20.73
N CYS A 205 0.49 16.72 -21.76
CA CYS A 205 0.20 18.15 -21.71
C CYS A 205 -1.29 18.44 -21.45
N GLN A 206 -2.19 17.67 -22.06
CA GLN A 206 -3.63 17.83 -21.89
C GLN A 206 -4.09 17.41 -20.48
N VAL A 207 -3.52 16.33 -19.96
CA VAL A 207 -3.79 15.89 -18.56
C VAL A 207 -3.26 16.92 -17.56
N CYS A 208 -2.09 17.54 -17.83
CA CYS A 208 -1.58 18.63 -16.99
C CYS A 208 -2.52 19.83 -16.91
N GLN A 209 -3.21 20.17 -17.99
CA GLN A 209 -4.22 21.24 -17.97
C GLN A 209 -5.38 20.91 -17.02
N ALA A 210 -5.80 19.65 -16.97
CA ALA A 210 -6.87 19.19 -16.09
C ALA A 210 -6.51 19.21 -14.59
N LEU A 211 -5.23 19.33 -14.22
CA LEU A 211 -4.81 19.54 -12.83
C LEU A 211 -5.27 20.90 -12.28
N SER A 212 -5.64 21.84 -13.13
CA SER A 212 -6.15 23.16 -12.77
C SER A 212 -7.66 23.29 -13.03
N ASP A 213 -8.36 22.18 -13.24
CA ASP A 213 -9.81 22.18 -13.48
C ASP A 213 -10.57 22.71 -12.25
N ASP A 214 -11.69 23.38 -12.48
CA ASP A 214 -12.52 23.92 -11.40
C ASP A 214 -13.13 22.83 -10.51
N TYR A 215 -13.30 21.62 -11.02
CA TYR A 215 -13.95 20.51 -10.33
C TYR A 215 -12.93 19.54 -9.71
N GLU A 216 -13.05 19.30 -8.42
CA GLU A 216 -12.17 18.42 -7.66
C GLU A 216 -12.09 16.99 -8.19
N GLN A 217 -13.21 16.45 -8.71
CA GLN A 217 -13.25 15.09 -9.28
C GLN A 217 -12.36 14.98 -10.51
N VAL A 218 -12.32 16.04 -11.36
CA VAL A 218 -11.45 16.08 -12.54
C VAL A 218 -10.00 16.14 -12.09
N ARG A 219 -9.65 17.04 -11.16
CA ARG A 219 -8.28 17.15 -10.64
C ARG A 219 -7.80 15.87 -9.98
N SER A 220 -8.66 15.19 -9.19
CA SER A 220 -8.32 13.94 -8.51
C SER A 220 -7.98 12.80 -9.48
N VAL A 221 -8.69 12.70 -10.61
CA VAL A 221 -8.37 11.68 -11.62
C VAL A 221 -7.19 12.12 -12.49
N ALA A 222 -7.09 13.41 -12.79
CA ALA A 222 -5.96 13.95 -13.55
C ALA A 222 -4.62 13.71 -12.84
N VAL A 223 -4.55 13.88 -11.52
CA VAL A 223 -3.31 13.62 -10.77
C VAL A 223 -2.88 12.15 -10.82
N GLN A 224 -3.84 11.22 -10.81
CA GLN A 224 -3.54 9.79 -10.99
C GLN A 224 -3.00 9.52 -12.40
N LEU A 225 -3.60 10.11 -13.41
CA LEU A 225 -3.21 9.90 -14.81
C LEU A 225 -1.83 10.51 -15.13
N VAL A 226 -1.55 11.72 -14.64
CA VAL A 226 -0.21 12.34 -14.76
C VAL A 226 0.84 11.47 -14.08
N TRP A 227 0.52 10.95 -12.90
CA TRP A 227 1.38 10.06 -12.18
C TRP A 227 1.66 8.75 -12.97
N VAL A 228 0.64 8.10 -13.55
CA VAL A 228 0.82 6.91 -14.42
C VAL A 228 1.78 7.23 -15.57
N LEU A 229 1.60 8.37 -16.22
CA LEU A 229 2.47 8.79 -17.32
C LEU A 229 3.92 9.00 -16.87
N SER A 230 4.13 9.50 -15.65
CA SER A 230 5.47 9.66 -15.09
C SER A 230 6.17 8.33 -14.79
N GLN A 231 5.40 7.28 -14.49
CA GLN A 231 5.96 5.94 -14.32
C GLN A 231 6.26 5.24 -15.65
N LEU A 232 5.46 5.54 -16.68
CA LEU A 232 5.67 5.00 -18.04
C LEU A 232 6.83 5.66 -18.78
N TYR A 233 7.07 6.95 -18.55
CA TYR A 233 8.04 7.79 -19.28
C TYR A 233 8.90 8.65 -18.34
N PRO A 234 9.60 8.07 -17.34
CA PRO A 234 10.29 8.85 -16.32
C PRO A 234 11.37 9.78 -16.90
N ASP A 235 12.14 9.29 -17.86
CA ASP A 235 13.27 10.01 -18.44
C ASP A 235 12.90 10.83 -19.70
N SER A 236 11.64 10.83 -20.10
CA SER A 236 11.19 11.67 -21.20
C SER A 236 11.33 13.14 -20.85
N ILE A 237 11.75 13.94 -21.82
CA ILE A 237 12.00 15.36 -21.62
C ILE A 237 10.76 16.15 -22.02
N VAL A 238 10.37 17.08 -21.17
CA VAL A 238 9.27 18.00 -21.40
C VAL A 238 9.74 19.45 -21.23
N PRO A 239 9.26 20.38 -22.09
CA PRO A 239 9.63 21.79 -21.97
C PRO A 239 8.92 22.43 -20.79
N ILE A 240 9.62 23.30 -20.07
CA ILE A 240 9.04 24.15 -19.00
C ILE A 240 8.35 25.36 -19.66
N PRO A 241 7.02 25.54 -19.48
CA PRO A 241 6.28 26.59 -20.18
C PRO A 241 6.77 28.03 -19.93
N SER A 242 7.46 28.28 -18.82
CA SER A 242 7.92 29.61 -18.37
C SER A 242 9.40 29.88 -18.65
N SER A 243 10.15 28.90 -19.12
CA SER A 243 11.58 29.03 -19.43
C SER A 243 11.90 28.20 -20.69
N ASN A 244 13.06 28.50 -21.31
CA ASN A 244 13.56 27.67 -22.41
C ASN A 244 14.29 26.41 -21.92
N GLU A 245 14.07 26.02 -20.70
CA GLU A 245 14.68 24.85 -20.08
C GLU A 245 13.82 23.61 -20.24
N GLU A 246 14.46 22.47 -20.28
CA GLU A 246 13.84 21.16 -20.38
C GLU A 246 14.03 20.37 -19.10
N ILE A 247 13.05 19.58 -18.73
CA ILE A 247 13.03 18.79 -17.49
C ILE A 247 12.55 17.38 -17.76
N ARG A 248 12.99 16.41 -16.94
CA ARG A 248 12.44 15.05 -17.01
C ARG A 248 10.97 15.05 -16.61
N LEU A 249 10.17 14.25 -17.30
CA LEU A 249 8.73 14.14 -17.08
C LEU A 249 8.39 13.72 -15.64
N VAL A 250 9.19 12.83 -15.04
CA VAL A 250 9.00 12.42 -13.65
C VAL A 250 9.20 13.59 -12.68
N ASP A 251 10.21 14.43 -12.90
CA ASP A 251 10.50 15.59 -12.05
C ASP A 251 9.45 16.70 -12.22
N ASP A 252 9.00 16.96 -13.46
CA ASP A 252 7.91 17.89 -13.74
C ASP A 252 6.59 17.43 -13.08
N THR A 253 6.27 16.14 -13.23
CA THR A 253 5.09 15.54 -12.57
C THR A 253 5.19 15.68 -11.05
N PHE A 254 6.35 15.38 -10.47
CA PHE A 254 6.57 15.51 -9.03
C PHE A 254 6.27 16.92 -8.53
N GLY A 255 6.79 17.95 -9.21
CA GLY A 255 6.50 19.34 -8.89
C GLY A 255 4.99 19.68 -8.95
N LYS A 256 4.29 19.18 -9.98
CA LYS A 256 2.84 19.36 -10.13
C LYS A 256 2.03 18.64 -9.05
N VAL A 257 2.41 17.41 -8.67
CA VAL A 257 1.77 16.67 -7.58
C VAL A 257 2.03 17.34 -6.23
N CYS A 258 3.26 17.82 -5.98
CA CYS A 258 3.58 18.61 -4.80
C CYS A 258 2.68 19.86 -4.69
N HIS A 259 2.42 20.53 -5.82
CA HIS A 259 1.52 21.69 -5.84
C HIS A 259 0.10 21.32 -5.40
N LEU A 260 -0.39 20.12 -5.75
CA LEU A 260 -1.74 19.65 -5.40
C LEU A 260 -1.87 19.18 -3.93
N VAL A 261 -0.78 19.06 -3.19
CA VAL A 261 -0.85 18.92 -1.72
C VAL A 261 -1.45 20.16 -1.07
N ASN A 262 -1.42 21.30 -1.77
CA ASN A 262 -2.06 22.55 -1.34
C ASN A 262 -3.40 22.83 -2.05
N ASP A 263 -4.03 21.81 -2.63
CA ASP A 263 -5.33 21.95 -3.30
C ASP A 263 -6.44 22.38 -2.33
N GLY A 264 -7.45 23.11 -2.84
CA GLY A 264 -8.61 23.50 -2.04
C GLY A 264 -9.43 22.31 -1.53
N SER A 265 -9.46 21.20 -2.28
CA SER A 265 -10.16 19.97 -1.88
C SER A 265 -9.22 19.03 -1.10
N TRP A 266 -9.65 18.63 0.09
CA TRP A 266 -8.90 17.67 0.90
C TRP A 266 -8.75 16.30 0.21
N LEU A 267 -9.74 15.88 -0.60
CA LEU A 267 -9.66 14.63 -1.36
C LEU A 267 -8.50 14.64 -2.36
N VAL A 268 -8.30 15.77 -3.04
CA VAL A 268 -7.17 15.96 -3.97
C VAL A 268 -5.86 16.01 -3.19
N ARG A 269 -5.82 16.70 -2.04
CA ARG A 269 -4.63 16.75 -1.18
C ARG A 269 -4.20 15.36 -0.70
N VAL A 270 -5.14 14.54 -0.21
CA VAL A 270 -4.87 13.15 0.20
C VAL A 270 -4.33 12.32 -0.97
N GLN A 271 -4.97 12.44 -2.13
CA GLN A 271 -4.53 11.69 -3.32
C GLN A 271 -3.13 12.11 -3.76
N ALA A 272 -2.85 13.40 -3.79
CA ALA A 272 -1.52 13.93 -4.12
C ALA A 272 -0.47 13.47 -3.11
N ALA A 273 -0.74 13.60 -1.81
CA ALA A 273 0.16 13.15 -0.76
C ALA A 273 0.50 11.66 -0.88
N LYS A 274 -0.49 10.81 -1.13
CA LYS A 274 -0.25 9.35 -1.33
C LYS A 274 0.60 9.03 -2.56
N LEU A 275 0.38 9.73 -3.66
CA LEU A 275 1.11 9.48 -4.90
C LEU A 275 2.58 9.89 -4.79
N LEU A 276 2.90 10.96 -4.05
CA LEU A 276 4.28 11.40 -3.81
C LEU A 276 5.15 10.27 -3.24
N GLY A 277 4.64 9.47 -2.33
CA GLY A 277 5.37 8.36 -1.71
C GLY A 277 5.83 7.28 -2.68
N SER A 278 5.18 7.14 -3.82
CA SER A 278 5.51 6.15 -4.85
C SER A 278 6.49 6.67 -5.92
N MET A 279 6.84 7.96 -5.89
CA MET A 279 7.70 8.61 -6.89
C MET A 279 9.18 8.53 -6.50
N ASN A 280 9.76 7.34 -6.50
CA ASN A 280 11.13 7.08 -6.05
C ASN A 280 12.22 7.40 -7.09
N GLN A 281 11.85 7.66 -8.36
CA GLN A 281 12.77 7.98 -9.46
C GLN A 281 13.05 9.48 -9.62
N VAL A 282 12.48 10.29 -8.74
CA VAL A 282 12.64 11.74 -8.72
C VAL A 282 14.08 12.12 -8.33
N SER A 283 14.58 13.21 -8.88
CA SER A 283 15.88 13.76 -8.53
C SER A 283 15.94 14.11 -7.05
N VAL A 284 17.03 13.71 -6.39
CA VAL A 284 17.24 13.88 -4.93
C VAL A 284 17.05 15.34 -4.51
N GLN A 285 17.51 16.28 -5.31
CA GLN A 285 17.38 17.72 -5.02
C GLN A 285 15.92 18.17 -4.89
N PHE A 286 15.02 17.68 -5.75
CA PHE A 286 13.59 18.02 -5.67
C PHE A 286 12.91 17.33 -4.48
N LEU A 287 13.35 16.12 -4.19
CA LEU A 287 12.85 15.38 -3.04
C LEU A 287 13.18 16.11 -1.73
N GLU A 288 14.45 16.57 -1.58
CA GLU A 288 14.90 17.31 -0.40
C GLU A 288 14.17 18.65 -0.21
N GLN A 289 13.83 19.34 -1.29
CA GLN A 289 13.11 20.61 -1.25
C GLN A 289 11.69 20.50 -0.65
N THR A 290 11.08 19.33 -0.70
CA THR A 290 9.75 19.12 -0.11
C THR A 290 9.73 19.29 1.41
N LEU A 291 10.88 19.23 2.06
CA LEU A 291 11.08 19.43 3.50
C LEU A 291 11.59 20.84 3.86
N ASP A 292 11.73 21.74 2.89
CA ASP A 292 12.24 23.09 3.14
C ASP A 292 11.17 24.00 3.75
N LYS A 293 11.36 24.37 5.03
CA LYS A 293 10.47 25.29 5.77
C LYS A 293 10.61 26.74 5.33
N LYS A 294 11.75 27.16 4.77
CA LYS A 294 12.05 28.57 4.48
C LYS A 294 11.20 29.16 3.34
N LEU A 295 10.80 28.31 2.41
CA LEU A 295 10.01 28.71 1.23
C LEU A 295 8.49 28.52 1.41
N MET A 296 8.06 28.00 2.57
CA MET A 296 6.64 27.79 2.85
C MET A 296 5.82 29.07 2.95
N SER A 297 6.40 30.17 3.42
CA SER A 297 5.70 31.44 3.63
C SER A 297 5.12 32.04 2.34
N ASP A 298 5.62 31.61 1.17
CA ASP A 298 5.19 32.13 -0.14
C ASP A 298 4.19 31.23 -0.87
N LEU A 299 3.91 30.03 -0.35
CA LEU A 299 2.97 29.08 -0.95
C LEU A 299 1.54 29.37 -0.46
N LYS A 300 0.87 30.33 -1.06
CA LYS A 300 -0.58 30.51 -0.87
C LYS A 300 -1.33 29.33 -1.48
N ARG A 301 -2.24 28.72 -0.72
CA ARG A 301 -3.18 27.73 -1.23
C ARG A 301 -3.88 28.25 -2.47
N LYS A 302 -3.65 27.63 -3.61
CA LYS A 302 -4.37 27.95 -4.85
C LYS A 302 -5.69 27.21 -4.84
N ARG A 303 -6.79 27.98 -4.76
CA ARG A 303 -8.15 27.47 -4.81
C ARG A 303 -8.77 27.77 -6.16
N SER A 304 -9.60 26.87 -6.66
CA SER A 304 -10.39 27.12 -7.86
C SER A 304 -11.41 28.25 -7.63
N ALA A 305 -11.91 28.85 -8.70
CA ALA A 305 -12.94 29.90 -8.60
C ALA A 305 -14.20 29.39 -7.90
N HIS A 306 -14.55 28.13 -8.16
CA HIS A 306 -15.72 27.48 -7.56
C HIS A 306 -15.56 27.23 -6.05
N GLU A 307 -14.40 26.75 -5.63
CA GLU A 307 -14.09 26.52 -4.20
C GLU A 307 -14.03 27.84 -3.43
N ARG A 308 -13.43 28.87 -4.00
CA ARG A 308 -13.45 30.22 -3.41
C ARG A 308 -14.87 30.77 -3.24
N ALA A 309 -15.73 30.57 -4.24
CA ALA A 309 -17.13 31.00 -4.16
C ALA A 309 -17.88 30.20 -3.07
N LYS A 310 -17.69 28.88 -2.98
CA LYS A 310 -18.31 28.03 -1.95
C LYS A 310 -17.89 28.43 -0.55
N GLU A 311 -16.61 28.73 -0.34
CA GLU A 311 -16.05 29.12 0.95
C GLU A 311 -16.53 30.51 1.38
N LEU A 312 -16.55 31.50 0.46
CA LEU A 312 -17.11 32.81 0.69
C LEU A 312 -18.61 32.73 1.08
N TYR A 313 -19.33 31.75 0.54
CA TYR A 313 -20.73 31.51 0.88
C TYR A 313 -20.91 30.89 2.27
N THR A 314 -20.00 29.97 2.67
CA THR A 314 -20.06 29.27 3.97
C THR A 314 -19.47 30.10 5.10
N SER A 315 -18.44 30.92 4.87
CA SER A 315 -17.80 31.75 5.89
C SER A 315 -18.57 33.02 6.24
N GLY A 316 -19.58 33.41 5.46
CA GLY A 316 -20.33 34.68 5.65
C GLY A 316 -19.51 35.92 5.34
N GLU A 317 -18.33 35.82 4.76
CA GLU A 317 -17.43 36.94 4.42
C GLU A 317 -18.00 37.90 3.37
N PHE A 318 -19.04 37.48 2.65
CA PHE A 318 -19.77 38.38 1.75
C PHE A 318 -20.34 39.63 2.45
N SER A 319 -20.51 39.57 3.77
CA SER A 319 -21.11 40.67 4.54
C SER A 319 -20.09 41.65 5.16
N SER A 320 -18.80 41.27 5.25
CA SER A 320 -17.80 42.09 5.96
C SER A 320 -16.76 42.80 5.08
N GLY A 321 -16.59 42.38 3.83
CA GLY A 321 -15.69 43.06 2.87
C GLY A 321 -14.20 43.04 3.19
N ARG A 322 -13.75 42.31 4.21
CA ARG A 322 -12.33 42.20 4.61
C ARG A 322 -11.77 40.83 4.30
N LYS A 323 -10.71 40.77 3.50
CA LYS A 323 -9.87 39.60 3.34
C LYS A 323 -8.87 39.54 4.48
N TRP A 324 -8.97 38.53 5.33
CA TRP A 324 -7.91 38.18 6.28
C TRP A 324 -6.79 37.46 5.53
N GLY A 325 -5.57 37.98 5.60
CA GLY A 325 -4.36 37.33 5.08
C GLY A 325 -3.55 38.10 4.02
N ASP A 326 -3.96 39.32 3.64
CA ASP A 326 -3.18 40.14 2.70
C ASP A 326 -2.03 40.95 3.35
N ASP A 327 -1.89 40.93 4.68
CA ASP A 327 -0.96 41.76 5.44
C ASP A 327 0.38 41.08 5.82
N ALA A 328 0.66 39.90 5.33
CA ALA A 328 1.99 39.29 5.53
C ALA A 328 3.03 39.96 4.64
N PRO A 329 4.19 40.39 5.18
CA PRO A 329 5.24 41.02 4.40
C PRO A 329 5.78 40.05 3.36
N LYS A 330 5.72 40.43 2.10
CA LYS A 330 6.27 39.66 0.95
C LYS A 330 7.76 40.01 0.86
N GLU A 331 8.63 39.12 1.37
CA GLU A 331 10.03 39.17 0.99
C GLU A 331 10.19 38.57 -0.44
N PRO A 332 10.86 39.30 -1.35
CA PRO A 332 11.10 38.79 -2.69
C PRO A 332 12.04 37.56 -2.63
N VAL A 333 11.54 36.40 -3.05
CA VAL A 333 12.36 35.18 -3.17
C VAL A 333 13.43 35.40 -4.24
N ASN A 334 14.67 35.15 -3.89
CA ASN A 334 15.81 35.31 -4.79
C ASN A 334 15.80 34.13 -5.79
N THR A 335 15.25 34.37 -6.98
CA THR A 335 15.05 33.36 -8.04
C THR A 335 16.34 32.74 -8.58
N TYR A 336 17.51 33.31 -8.29
CA TYR A 336 18.81 32.81 -8.75
C TYR A 336 19.39 31.66 -7.91
N THR A 337 18.93 31.47 -6.67
CA THR A 337 19.36 30.34 -5.82
C THR A 337 18.46 29.12 -5.94
N VAL A 338 17.39 29.24 -6.70
CA VAL A 338 16.33 28.27 -6.76
C VAL A 338 16.14 27.86 -8.22
N ASN A 339 17.01 26.97 -8.71
CA ASN A 339 16.75 26.20 -9.94
C ASN A 339 15.57 25.25 -9.68
N LEU A 340 14.38 25.80 -9.65
CA LEU A 340 13.19 25.09 -9.20
C LEU A 340 12.22 24.84 -10.32
N ILE A 341 11.88 23.61 -10.42
CA ILE A 341 10.55 23.22 -10.86
C ILE A 341 9.55 24.00 -10.03
N ASN A 342 8.92 25.00 -10.61
CA ASN A 342 7.85 25.79 -10.01
C ASN A 342 7.79 25.76 -8.48
N SER A 343 7.74 26.87 -7.83
CA SER A 343 7.66 27.09 -6.36
C SER A 343 6.74 26.14 -5.57
N GLY A 344 6.02 25.23 -6.23
CA GLY A 344 5.09 24.29 -5.65
C GLY A 344 5.71 23.06 -4.94
N ALA A 345 6.95 22.69 -5.28
CA ALA A 345 7.59 21.52 -4.64
C ALA A 345 8.14 21.83 -3.25
N CYS A 346 8.48 23.10 -2.99
CA CYS A 346 9.07 23.50 -1.72
C CYS A 346 8.11 23.38 -0.56
N GLY A 347 8.53 22.65 0.48
CA GLY A 347 7.74 22.46 1.68
C GLY A 347 6.46 21.63 1.51
N ALA A 348 6.31 20.89 0.42
CA ALA A 348 5.08 20.14 0.15
C ALA A 348 4.74 19.14 1.26
N PHE A 349 5.72 18.38 1.75
CA PHE A 349 5.48 17.47 2.87
C PHE A 349 5.24 18.20 4.18
N VAL A 350 5.90 19.35 4.41
CA VAL A 350 5.64 20.15 5.60
C VAL A 350 4.19 20.62 5.61
N HIS A 351 3.68 21.11 4.48
CA HIS A 351 2.27 21.46 4.35
C HIS A 351 1.34 20.26 4.58
N GLY A 352 1.70 19.10 4.02
CA GLY A 352 0.92 17.88 4.22
C GLY A 352 0.87 17.42 5.68
N LEU A 353 1.97 17.55 6.43
CA LEU A 353 2.03 17.22 7.85
C LEU A 353 1.32 18.24 8.76
N GLU A 354 1.18 19.48 8.32
CA GLU A 354 0.49 20.56 9.04
C GLU A 354 -0.96 20.76 8.54
N ASP A 355 -1.49 19.83 7.72
CA ASP A 355 -2.85 19.96 7.16
C ASP A 355 -3.92 19.85 8.27
N GLU A 356 -5.02 20.56 8.09
CA GLU A 356 -6.18 20.48 8.98
C GLU A 356 -6.84 19.09 9.01
N MET A 357 -6.77 18.37 7.86
CA MET A 357 -7.36 17.03 7.71
C MET A 357 -6.33 15.94 8.09
N TYR A 358 -6.66 15.12 9.07
CA TYR A 358 -5.74 14.08 9.54
C TYR A 358 -5.44 13.03 8.46
N GLU A 359 -6.33 12.79 7.51
CA GLU A 359 -6.11 11.89 6.39
C GLU A 359 -4.98 12.38 5.46
N VAL A 360 -4.84 13.70 5.33
CA VAL A 360 -3.72 14.30 4.58
C VAL A 360 -2.42 14.14 5.36
N ARG A 361 -2.43 14.42 6.67
CA ARG A 361 -1.27 14.25 7.54
C ARG A 361 -0.79 12.81 7.53
N LEU A 362 -1.72 11.85 7.68
CA LEU A 362 -1.39 10.42 7.63
C LEU A 362 -0.82 9.99 6.27
N ALA A 363 -1.40 10.46 5.16
CA ALA A 363 -0.89 10.19 3.82
C ALA A 363 0.51 10.77 3.61
N ALA A 364 0.81 11.95 4.16
CA ALA A 364 2.14 12.55 4.14
C ALA A 364 3.16 11.71 4.94
N VAL A 365 2.80 11.24 6.14
CA VAL A 365 3.62 10.34 6.97
C VAL A 365 3.92 9.05 6.23
N GLU A 366 2.92 8.40 5.63
CA GLU A 366 3.10 7.16 4.85
C GLU A 366 4.04 7.36 3.66
N SER A 367 3.94 8.50 2.99
CA SER A 367 4.76 8.85 1.84
C SER A 367 6.21 9.15 2.24
N LEU A 368 6.42 9.86 3.34
CA LEU A 368 7.76 10.08 3.91
C LEU A 368 8.41 8.74 4.31
N CYS A 369 7.64 7.83 4.89
CA CYS A 369 8.10 6.49 5.21
C CYS A 369 8.59 5.74 3.96
N THR A 370 7.79 5.72 2.90
CA THR A 370 8.11 4.98 1.67
C THR A 370 9.35 5.55 0.98
N LEU A 371 9.46 6.87 0.89
CA LEU A 371 10.62 7.55 0.30
C LEU A 371 11.87 7.42 1.18
N GLY A 372 11.71 7.47 2.50
CA GLY A 372 12.80 7.27 3.46
C GLY A 372 13.38 5.85 3.43
N GLN A 373 12.55 4.83 3.18
CA GLN A 373 13.02 3.46 2.96
C GLN A 373 13.88 3.33 1.68
N ALA A 374 13.58 4.13 0.66
CA ALA A 374 14.30 4.11 -0.60
C ALA A 374 15.63 4.90 -0.56
N SER A 375 15.75 5.90 0.33
CA SER A 375 16.90 6.80 0.41
C SER A 375 17.30 7.10 1.86
N ALA A 376 18.47 6.63 2.29
CA ALA A 376 19.00 6.88 3.64
C ALA A 376 19.22 8.39 3.92
N SER A 377 19.71 9.16 2.94
CA SER A 377 19.91 10.60 3.10
C SER A 377 18.60 11.35 3.30
N PHE A 378 17.53 10.92 2.62
CA PHE A 378 16.21 11.49 2.80
C PHE A 378 15.59 11.08 4.14
N ALA A 379 15.79 9.81 4.58
CA ALA A 379 15.33 9.33 5.88
C ALA A 379 15.88 10.17 7.04
N GLU A 380 17.17 10.53 7.01
CA GLU A 380 17.78 11.41 8.02
C GLU A 380 17.10 12.80 8.06
N LYS A 381 16.72 13.33 6.90
CA LYS A 381 16.04 14.64 6.81
C LYS A 381 14.56 14.58 7.23
N CYS A 382 13.91 13.42 7.06
CA CYS A 382 12.53 13.20 7.49
C CYS A 382 12.39 13.02 9.01
N LEU A 383 13.47 12.68 9.69
CA LEU A 383 13.43 12.23 11.09
C LEU A 383 12.75 13.23 12.02
N ASP A 384 13.16 14.50 11.98
CA ASP A 384 12.60 15.53 12.85
C ASP A 384 11.11 15.73 12.60
N PHE A 385 10.69 15.71 11.34
CA PHE A 385 9.28 15.86 10.97
C PHE A 385 8.41 14.68 11.42
N LEU A 386 8.93 13.45 11.33
CA LEU A 386 8.19 12.27 11.79
C LEU A 386 8.13 12.21 13.32
N VAL A 387 9.17 12.65 14.04
CA VAL A 387 9.16 12.76 15.50
C VAL A 387 8.17 13.83 15.97
N ASP A 388 8.06 14.96 15.26
CA ASP A 388 7.07 15.99 15.57
C ASP A 388 5.62 15.45 15.51
N MET A 389 5.33 14.49 14.60
CA MET A 389 4.01 13.86 14.47
C MET A 389 3.62 12.95 15.64
N PHE A 390 4.54 12.62 16.55
CA PHE A 390 4.22 11.88 17.76
C PHE A 390 3.33 12.67 18.72
N ASN A 391 3.29 13.99 18.57
CA ASN A 391 2.46 14.88 19.36
C ASN A 391 1.13 15.23 18.66
N ASP A 392 0.79 14.56 17.55
CA ASP A 392 -0.48 14.81 16.84
C ASP A 392 -1.68 14.47 17.75
N GLU A 393 -2.76 15.25 17.61
CA GLU A 393 -3.98 15.04 18.36
C GLU A 393 -4.69 13.73 18.02
N ILE A 394 -4.52 13.25 16.77
CA ILE A 394 -5.19 12.05 16.25
C ILE A 394 -4.30 10.82 16.47
N GLU A 395 -4.87 9.80 17.10
CA GLU A 395 -4.16 8.56 17.44
C GLU A 395 -3.60 7.84 16.20
N GLU A 396 -4.36 7.78 15.11
CA GLU A 396 -3.96 7.14 13.86
C GLU A 396 -2.71 7.79 13.25
N VAL A 397 -2.57 9.12 13.37
CA VAL A 397 -1.39 9.85 12.89
C VAL A 397 -0.19 9.56 13.77
N ARG A 398 -0.35 9.57 15.11
CA ARG A 398 0.73 9.18 16.04
C ARG A 398 1.21 7.76 15.77
N LEU A 399 0.28 6.82 15.65
CA LEU A 399 0.59 5.42 15.35
C LEU A 399 1.28 5.26 13.99
N GLY A 400 0.79 5.96 12.97
CA GLY A 400 1.38 5.98 11.63
C GLY A 400 2.82 6.49 11.63
N SER A 401 3.12 7.55 12.40
CA SER A 401 4.48 8.10 12.50
C SER A 401 5.44 7.18 13.26
N ILE A 402 4.97 6.49 14.31
CA ILE A 402 5.76 5.46 15.01
C ILE A 402 6.11 4.31 14.06
N HIS A 403 5.14 3.82 13.30
CA HIS A 403 5.39 2.79 12.30
C HIS A 403 6.32 3.26 11.18
N ALA A 404 6.20 4.50 10.73
CA ALA A 404 7.09 5.09 9.74
C ALA A 404 8.54 5.11 10.23
N LEU A 405 8.78 5.61 11.44
CA LEU A 405 10.12 5.61 12.05
C LEU A 405 10.68 4.19 12.23
N ARG A 406 9.85 3.23 12.63
CA ARG A 406 10.27 1.83 12.74
C ARG A 406 10.76 1.29 11.39
N HIS A 407 10.06 1.59 10.32
CA HIS A 407 10.42 1.13 8.98
C HIS A 407 11.71 1.75 8.42
N ILE A 408 12.02 2.98 8.79
CA ILE A 408 13.26 3.65 8.37
C ILE A 408 14.40 3.56 9.41
N SER A 409 14.19 2.86 10.52
CA SER A 409 15.12 2.78 11.67
C SER A 409 16.52 2.29 11.31
N SER A 410 16.66 1.48 10.25
CA SER A 410 17.98 1.03 9.76
C SER A 410 18.84 2.16 9.18
N HIS A 411 18.22 3.25 8.74
CA HIS A 411 18.87 4.38 8.10
C HIS A 411 19.13 5.56 9.04
N ILE A 412 18.57 5.54 10.24
CA ILE A 412 18.58 6.66 11.17
C ILE A 412 19.23 6.31 12.51
N ARG A 413 19.72 7.35 13.21
CA ARG A 413 20.12 7.30 14.62
C ARG A 413 19.44 8.42 15.35
N LEU A 414 18.75 8.09 16.45
CA LEU A 414 18.10 9.09 17.29
C LEU A 414 19.13 9.89 18.08
N ARG A 415 19.00 11.21 18.04
CA ARG A 415 19.68 12.13 18.95
C ARG A 415 18.97 12.14 20.31
N GLU A 416 19.61 12.72 21.32
CA GLU A 416 19.03 12.76 22.67
C GLU A 416 17.72 13.54 22.74
N ASP A 417 17.66 14.70 22.06
CA ASP A 417 16.46 15.53 21.96
C ASP A 417 15.28 14.81 21.30
N GLN A 418 15.55 14.07 20.23
CA GLN A 418 14.57 13.25 19.54
C GLN A 418 14.14 12.06 20.39
N LEU A 419 15.08 11.42 21.09
CA LEU A 419 14.81 10.30 21.98
C LEU A 419 13.92 10.73 23.15
N ASP A 420 14.13 11.91 23.72
CA ASP A 420 13.26 12.47 24.78
C ASP A 420 11.81 12.62 24.28
N THR A 421 11.62 13.17 23.08
CA THR A 421 10.30 13.33 22.48
C THR A 421 9.64 11.96 22.22
N VAL A 422 10.41 11.01 21.72
CA VAL A 422 9.93 9.64 21.47
C VAL A 422 9.52 8.96 22.76
N LEU A 423 10.33 9.05 23.81
CA LEU A 423 10.06 8.41 25.09
C LEU A 423 8.89 9.04 25.85
N ALA A 424 8.63 10.34 25.66
CA ALA A 424 7.48 11.01 26.25
C ALA A 424 6.15 10.35 25.86
N VAL A 425 6.08 9.71 24.71
CA VAL A 425 4.89 9.00 24.23
C VAL A 425 4.60 7.71 25.02
N LEU A 426 5.54 7.20 25.82
CA LEU A 426 5.28 6.08 26.75
C LEU A 426 4.22 6.41 27.81
N GLU A 427 3.91 7.68 28.01
CA GLU A 427 2.84 8.12 28.89
C GLU A 427 1.44 8.06 28.26
N ASP A 428 1.35 7.81 26.95
CA ASP A 428 0.06 7.76 26.21
C ASP A 428 -0.90 6.74 26.86
N SER A 429 -2.18 7.11 26.90
CA SER A 429 -3.24 6.25 27.43
C SER A 429 -3.50 5.02 26.56
N SER A 430 -3.29 5.13 25.23
CA SER A 430 -3.49 4.03 24.27
C SER A 430 -2.40 2.98 24.44
N ARG A 431 -2.84 1.74 24.63
CA ARG A 431 -1.93 0.59 24.67
C ARG A 431 -1.26 0.35 23.33
N ASP A 432 -1.98 0.54 22.23
CA ASP A 432 -1.48 0.30 20.87
C ASP A 432 -0.33 1.25 20.55
N ILE A 433 -0.42 2.51 20.97
CA ILE A 433 0.65 3.50 20.84
C ILE A 433 1.89 3.05 21.65
N ARG A 434 1.72 2.66 22.91
CA ARG A 434 2.84 2.24 23.74
C ARG A 434 3.51 0.97 23.23
N GLU A 435 2.73 -0.04 22.82
CA GLU A 435 3.29 -1.27 22.21
C GLU A 435 4.01 -0.99 20.88
N ALA A 436 3.46 -0.13 20.01
CA ALA A 436 4.13 0.29 18.78
C ALA A 436 5.47 1.00 19.08
N LEU A 437 5.51 1.81 20.14
CA LEU A 437 6.74 2.48 20.56
C LEU A 437 7.77 1.49 21.13
N HIS A 438 7.36 0.51 21.92
CA HIS A 438 8.25 -0.57 22.36
C HIS A 438 8.84 -1.32 21.17
N GLU A 439 8.03 -1.57 20.13
CA GLU A 439 8.53 -2.17 18.90
C GLU A 439 9.49 -1.25 18.13
N LEU A 440 9.23 0.05 18.06
CA LEU A 440 10.15 1.01 17.46
C LEU A 440 11.51 0.95 18.15
N LEU A 441 11.54 1.01 19.47
CA LEU A 441 12.77 0.96 20.27
C LEU A 441 13.55 -0.35 20.08
N CYS A 442 12.90 -1.47 19.76
CA CYS A 442 13.57 -2.71 19.40
C CYS A 442 14.50 -2.56 18.17
N TYR A 443 14.17 -1.67 17.24
CA TYR A 443 14.92 -1.48 15.99
C TYR A 443 15.77 -0.21 15.98
N THR A 444 15.59 0.67 16.94
CA THR A 444 16.26 1.97 16.99
C THR A 444 17.72 1.86 17.40
N ASN A 445 18.57 2.66 16.72
CA ASN A 445 19.95 2.83 17.10
C ASN A 445 20.09 4.09 17.98
N VAL A 446 20.57 3.91 19.21
CA VAL A 446 20.84 4.99 20.16
C VAL A 446 22.31 5.37 20.10
N SER A 447 22.62 6.67 20.20
CA SER A 447 23.96 7.18 19.98
C SER A 447 24.85 7.16 21.23
N THR A 448 24.24 7.30 22.43
CA THR A 448 24.95 7.55 23.67
C THR A 448 24.54 6.59 24.79
N LYS A 449 25.42 6.40 25.78
CA LYS A 449 25.10 5.64 26.99
C LYS A 449 23.96 6.30 27.79
N ASP A 450 23.95 7.64 27.83
CA ASP A 450 22.94 8.41 28.55
C ASP A 450 21.56 8.23 27.92
N GLY A 451 21.49 8.08 26.59
CA GLY A 451 20.28 7.71 25.87
C GLY A 451 19.77 6.31 26.21
N ILE A 452 20.65 5.32 26.39
CA ILE A 452 20.25 3.97 26.87
C ILE A 452 19.73 4.03 28.32
N HIS A 453 20.41 4.79 29.18
CA HIS A 453 19.98 4.98 30.57
C HIS A 453 18.61 5.66 30.64
N LEU A 454 18.41 6.73 29.87
CA LEU A 454 17.13 7.43 29.77
C LEU A 454 16.02 6.50 29.28
N ALA A 455 16.28 5.75 28.20
CA ALA A 455 15.30 4.79 27.68
C ALA A 455 14.91 3.74 28.74
N LEU A 456 15.88 3.23 29.47
CA LEU A 456 15.62 2.28 30.57
C LEU A 456 14.75 2.90 31.67
N VAL A 457 15.10 4.10 32.13
CA VAL A 457 14.36 4.80 33.18
C VAL A 457 12.90 5.04 32.77
N GLU A 458 12.66 5.52 31.57
CA GLU A 458 11.33 5.79 31.07
C GLU A 458 10.51 4.49 30.83
N LEU A 459 11.15 3.42 30.37
CA LEU A 459 10.52 2.10 30.26
C LEU A 459 10.17 1.50 31.63
N LEU A 460 10.99 1.72 32.67
CA LEU A 460 10.67 1.30 34.05
C LEU A 460 9.52 2.12 34.65
N LYS A 461 9.45 3.44 34.38
CA LYS A 461 8.29 4.27 34.73
C LYS A 461 7.01 3.77 34.04
N ASN A 462 7.13 3.47 32.75
CA ASN A 462 6.02 2.89 31.98
C ASN A 462 5.56 1.55 32.57
N LEU A 463 6.50 0.66 32.96
CA LEU A 463 6.20 -0.61 33.62
C LEU A 463 5.46 -0.42 34.94
N ALA A 464 5.86 0.56 35.75
CA ALA A 464 5.20 0.88 37.04
C ALA A 464 3.78 1.42 36.79
N LYS A 465 3.58 2.27 35.78
CA LYS A 465 2.28 2.87 35.44
C LYS A 465 1.33 1.87 34.76
N TYR A 466 1.86 1.03 33.87
CA TYR A 466 1.10 0.05 33.08
C TYR A 466 1.72 -1.37 33.18
N PRO A 467 1.49 -2.10 34.27
CA PRO A 467 2.07 -3.45 34.49
C PRO A 467 1.68 -4.48 33.41
N THR A 468 0.59 -4.23 32.68
CA THR A 468 0.14 -5.09 31.56
C THR A 468 1.11 -5.13 30.40
N ASP A 469 1.94 -4.10 30.24
CA ASP A 469 2.85 -3.94 29.12
C ASP A 469 4.20 -4.65 29.34
N ARG A 470 4.39 -5.33 30.51
CA ARG A 470 5.66 -5.95 30.94
C ARG A 470 6.32 -6.81 29.83
N ASN A 471 5.54 -7.59 29.11
CA ASN A 471 6.10 -8.51 28.09
C ASN A 471 6.68 -7.76 26.91
N SER A 472 6.03 -6.69 26.45
CA SER A 472 6.54 -5.84 25.36
C SER A 472 7.75 -5.01 25.81
N ILE A 473 7.76 -4.53 27.06
CA ILE A 473 8.89 -3.80 27.66
C ILE A 473 10.11 -4.72 27.78
N TRP A 474 9.95 -5.93 28.32
CA TRP A 474 11.04 -6.90 28.45
C TRP A 474 11.60 -7.29 27.06
N LYS A 475 10.73 -7.48 26.07
CA LYS A 475 11.14 -7.71 24.69
C LYS A 475 11.94 -6.53 24.14
N CYS A 476 11.48 -5.30 24.38
CA CYS A 476 12.18 -4.08 23.98
C CYS A 476 13.60 -4.02 24.59
N LEU A 477 13.72 -4.24 25.88
CA LEU A 477 15.01 -4.23 26.58
C LEU A 477 15.96 -5.34 26.15
N LYS A 478 15.43 -6.51 25.80
CA LYS A 478 16.20 -7.59 25.16
C LYS A 478 16.90 -7.08 23.90
N TYR A 479 16.17 -6.41 23.01
CA TYR A 479 16.74 -5.94 21.73
C TYR A 479 17.68 -4.74 21.93
N LEU A 480 17.34 -3.80 22.84
CA LEU A 480 18.22 -2.68 23.21
C LEU A 480 19.58 -3.18 23.75
N GLY A 481 19.55 -4.16 24.65
CA GLY A 481 20.79 -4.77 25.18
C GLY A 481 21.62 -5.45 24.09
N SER A 482 20.97 -6.23 23.22
CA SER A 482 21.64 -6.94 22.13
C SER A 482 22.28 -6.00 21.09
N ARG A 483 21.66 -4.85 20.84
CA ARG A 483 22.13 -3.87 19.83
C ARG A 483 23.24 -2.95 20.36
N HIS A 484 23.20 -2.62 21.67
CA HIS A 484 24.06 -1.60 22.27
C HIS A 484 24.94 -2.12 23.40
N PRO A 485 25.64 -3.26 23.25
CA PRO A 485 26.39 -3.86 24.36
C PRO A 485 27.49 -2.94 24.89
N THR A 486 28.16 -2.19 24.03
CA THR A 486 29.21 -1.25 24.41
C THR A 486 28.70 -0.04 25.19
N LEU A 487 27.46 0.37 24.95
CA LEU A 487 26.82 1.47 25.67
C LEU A 487 26.23 1.01 27.01
N VAL A 488 25.82 -0.25 27.13
CA VAL A 488 25.30 -0.86 28.36
C VAL A 488 26.45 -1.17 29.34
N LEU A 489 27.62 -1.61 28.85
CA LEU A 489 28.76 -2.01 29.71
C LEU A 489 29.11 -1.00 30.80
N PRO A 490 29.28 0.31 30.53
CA PRO A 490 29.61 1.29 31.57
C PRO A 490 28.47 1.52 32.59
N LEU A 491 27.22 1.14 32.27
CA LEU A 491 26.06 1.29 33.14
C LEU A 491 25.89 0.11 34.10
N VAL A 492 26.48 -1.05 33.81
CA VAL A 492 26.28 -2.30 34.58
C VAL A 492 26.53 -2.16 36.09
N PRO A 493 27.64 -1.50 36.57
CA PRO A 493 27.87 -1.35 37.98
C PRO A 493 26.76 -0.58 38.71
N GLU A 494 26.20 0.43 38.09
CA GLU A 494 25.10 1.23 38.59
C GLU A 494 23.79 0.44 38.56
N LEU A 495 23.50 -0.19 37.42
CA LEU A 495 22.25 -0.95 37.21
C LEU A 495 22.12 -2.17 38.13
N LEU A 496 23.20 -2.87 38.38
CA LEU A 496 23.22 -4.02 39.30
C LEU A 496 23.49 -3.63 40.76
N SER A 497 23.66 -2.34 41.06
CA SER A 497 23.99 -1.82 42.42
C SER A 497 25.23 -2.52 42.99
N THR A 498 26.20 -2.89 42.13
CA THR A 498 27.42 -3.56 42.59
C THR A 498 28.39 -2.51 43.14
N HIS A 499 28.67 -2.60 44.44
CA HIS A 499 29.67 -1.75 45.07
C HIS A 499 30.94 -2.58 45.35
N PRO A 500 32.13 -2.12 45.01
CA PRO A 500 33.37 -2.91 45.19
C PRO A 500 33.74 -3.18 46.64
N TYR A 501 33.13 -2.46 47.60
CA TYR A 501 33.52 -2.53 49.01
C TYR A 501 32.37 -2.81 49.99
N PHE A 502 31.11 -2.84 49.54
CA PHE A 502 29.96 -3.06 50.40
C PHE A 502 29.06 -4.17 49.78
N ASP A 503 28.64 -5.11 50.69
CA ASP A 503 27.62 -6.06 50.32
C ASP A 503 26.25 -5.34 50.18
N THR A 504 25.72 -5.36 48.99
CA THR A 504 24.38 -4.87 48.72
C THR A 504 23.36 -5.98 48.97
N PRO A 505 22.18 -5.68 49.54
CA PRO A 505 21.14 -6.69 49.74
C PRO A 505 20.72 -7.28 48.40
N GLU A 506 20.47 -8.59 48.43
CA GLU A 506 19.99 -9.31 47.22
C GLU A 506 18.63 -8.75 46.77
N PRO A 507 18.49 -8.30 45.53
CA PRO A 507 17.24 -7.78 44.99
C PRO A 507 16.18 -8.89 44.90
N ASP A 508 14.91 -8.50 44.95
CA ASP A 508 13.80 -9.41 44.77
C ASP A 508 13.75 -9.92 43.34
N MET A 509 13.77 -11.24 43.18
CA MET A 509 13.74 -11.92 41.88
C MET A 509 12.40 -11.79 41.16
N ASP A 510 11.33 -11.55 41.86
CA ASP A 510 9.97 -11.46 41.32
C ASP A 510 9.60 -10.02 40.97
N ASP A 511 10.48 -9.04 41.24
CA ASP A 511 10.26 -7.65 40.87
C ASP A 511 10.38 -7.49 39.32
N PRO A 512 9.30 -7.10 38.63
CA PRO A 512 9.32 -6.91 37.20
C PRO A 512 10.33 -5.86 36.71
N ALA A 513 10.63 -4.86 37.54
CA ALA A 513 11.60 -3.81 37.21
C ALA A 513 13.03 -4.37 37.25
N TYR A 514 13.34 -5.18 38.26
CA TYR A 514 14.65 -5.84 38.37
C TYR A 514 14.86 -6.85 37.22
N ILE A 515 13.82 -7.64 36.91
CA ILE A 515 13.88 -8.55 35.73
C ILE A 515 14.15 -7.76 34.45
N ALA A 516 13.53 -6.61 34.26
CA ALA A 516 13.75 -5.75 33.10
C ALA A 516 15.23 -5.32 32.98
N VAL A 517 15.86 -4.92 34.06
CA VAL A 517 17.28 -4.58 34.11
C VAL A 517 18.15 -5.79 33.76
N LEU A 518 17.87 -6.95 34.36
CA LEU A 518 18.62 -8.17 34.06
C LEU A 518 18.49 -8.61 32.61
N VAL A 519 17.30 -8.49 32.00
CA VAL A 519 17.10 -8.79 30.57
C VAL A 519 17.98 -7.89 29.71
N LEU A 520 18.03 -6.58 29.98
CA LEU A 520 18.93 -5.66 29.26
C LEU A 520 20.40 -6.09 29.38
N VAL A 521 20.86 -6.31 30.61
CA VAL A 521 22.27 -6.62 30.91
C VAL A 521 22.68 -7.98 30.33
N PHE A 522 21.88 -9.02 30.48
CA PHE A 522 22.24 -10.35 29.95
C PHE A 522 22.26 -10.41 28.42
N ASN A 523 21.39 -9.68 27.76
CA ASN A 523 21.42 -9.62 26.32
C ASN A 523 22.60 -8.80 25.80
N ALA A 524 23.04 -7.76 26.51
CA ALA A 524 24.29 -7.05 26.22
C ALA A 524 25.52 -7.93 26.48
N ALA A 525 25.53 -8.72 27.55
CA ALA A 525 26.62 -9.62 27.91
C ALA A 525 26.85 -10.75 26.87
N LYS A 526 25.82 -11.13 26.11
CA LYS A 526 25.96 -12.13 25.02
C LYS A 526 27.05 -11.73 24.01
N THR A 527 27.10 -10.48 23.66
CA THR A 527 28.05 -9.94 22.67
C THR A 527 29.25 -9.27 23.28
N CYS A 528 29.23 -9.01 24.61
CA CYS A 528 30.32 -8.43 25.37
C CYS A 528 30.69 -9.33 26.56
N PRO A 529 31.45 -10.42 26.35
CA PRO A 529 31.77 -11.40 27.41
C PRO A 529 32.47 -10.80 28.63
N THR A 530 33.21 -9.72 28.49
CA THR A 530 33.86 -8.98 29.59
C THR A 530 32.91 -8.47 30.64
N MET A 531 31.63 -8.26 30.27
CA MET A 531 30.58 -7.80 31.17
C MET A 531 30.30 -8.80 32.30
N SER A 532 30.48 -10.11 32.03
CA SER A 532 30.27 -11.17 33.03
C SER A 532 31.23 -11.04 34.24
N ALA A 533 32.35 -10.39 34.09
CA ALA A 533 33.30 -10.11 35.21
C ALA A 533 32.76 -9.11 36.23
N LEU A 534 31.73 -8.34 35.86
CA LEU A 534 31.06 -7.36 36.72
C LEU A 534 29.88 -7.97 37.51
N PHE A 535 29.55 -9.22 37.27
CA PHE A 535 28.40 -9.88 37.89
C PHE A 535 28.74 -10.38 39.30
N SER A 536 27.87 -10.16 40.25
CA SER A 536 27.96 -10.72 41.60
C SER A 536 27.46 -12.18 41.63
N ASP A 537 27.74 -12.89 42.74
CA ASP A 537 27.28 -14.28 42.88
C ASP A 537 25.74 -14.42 42.86
N HIS A 538 25.01 -13.48 43.41
CA HIS A 538 23.55 -13.47 43.29
C HIS A 538 23.08 -13.23 41.85
N THR A 539 23.76 -12.37 41.07
CA THR A 539 23.44 -12.16 39.65
C THR A 539 23.57 -13.44 38.84
N PHE A 540 24.57 -14.28 39.14
CA PHE A 540 24.70 -15.59 38.46
C PHE A 540 23.58 -16.57 38.88
N ARG A 541 23.14 -16.56 40.15
CA ARG A 541 21.97 -17.38 40.58
C ARG A 541 20.71 -16.93 39.84
N HIS A 542 20.49 -15.63 39.78
CA HIS A 542 19.35 -15.03 39.08
C HIS A 542 19.38 -15.29 37.59
N TYR A 543 20.57 -15.26 36.97
CA TYR A 543 20.73 -15.66 35.58
C TYR A 543 20.28 -17.11 35.34
N ALA A 544 20.72 -18.06 36.17
CA ALA A 544 20.33 -19.47 36.05
C ALA A 544 18.80 -19.65 36.15
N TYR A 545 18.18 -19.01 37.12
CA TYR A 545 16.72 -19.06 37.32
C TYR A 545 15.96 -18.44 36.13
N LEU A 546 16.34 -17.23 35.70
CA LEU A 546 15.70 -16.57 34.57
C LEU A 546 15.94 -17.27 33.24
N ARG A 547 17.10 -17.93 33.08
CA ARG A 547 17.35 -18.75 31.91
C ARG A 547 16.40 -19.93 31.80
N ASP A 548 16.00 -20.54 32.91
CA ASP A 548 15.04 -21.64 32.94
C ASP A 548 13.60 -21.14 32.77
N SER A 549 13.23 -20.06 33.47
CA SER A 549 11.85 -19.53 33.49
C SER A 549 11.50 -18.67 32.27
N LEU A 550 12.44 -17.86 31.78
CA LEU A 550 12.26 -16.90 30.69
C LEU A 550 13.29 -17.12 29.56
N SER A 551 13.43 -18.35 29.10
CA SER A 551 14.42 -18.75 28.11
C SER A 551 14.36 -17.97 26.78
N HIS A 552 13.18 -17.43 26.43
CA HIS A 552 12.96 -16.62 25.25
C HIS A 552 13.48 -15.17 25.38
N LEU A 553 13.71 -14.70 26.61
CA LEU A 553 14.20 -13.34 26.90
C LEU A 553 15.68 -13.32 27.30
N VAL A 554 16.17 -14.39 27.94
CA VAL A 554 17.53 -14.47 28.47
C VAL A 554 18.38 -15.37 27.57
N PRO A 555 19.49 -14.87 26.96
CA PRO A 555 20.34 -15.66 26.09
C PRO A 555 21.26 -16.62 26.87
N PRO A 556 21.78 -17.68 26.25
CA PRO A 556 22.85 -18.48 26.84
C PRO A 556 24.16 -17.63 26.87
N LEU A 557 24.79 -17.57 28.02
CA LEU A 557 26.06 -16.86 28.27
C LEU A 557 27.19 -17.85 28.49
N GLN A 558 28.38 -17.52 27.95
CA GLN A 558 29.62 -18.23 28.29
C GLN A 558 30.19 -17.64 29.57
N LEU A 559 30.07 -18.36 30.68
CA LEU A 559 30.52 -17.88 31.99
C LEU A 559 31.93 -18.39 32.28
N PRO A 560 32.91 -17.50 32.57
CA PRO A 560 34.25 -17.92 32.88
C PRO A 560 34.28 -18.73 34.17
N GLY A 561 34.86 -19.93 34.13
CA GLY A 561 35.18 -20.76 35.30
C GLY A 561 34.08 -21.68 35.84
N ARG A 562 32.87 -21.62 35.34
CA ARG A 562 31.84 -22.65 35.61
C ARG A 562 31.69 -23.55 34.37
N LYS A 563 32.05 -24.83 34.50
CA LYS A 563 31.50 -25.85 33.61
C LYS A 563 30.00 -25.62 33.59
N THR A 564 29.43 -25.42 32.42
CA THR A 564 27.99 -25.41 32.23
C THR A 564 27.41 -26.49 33.11
N LEU A 565 26.66 -26.09 34.16
CA LEU A 565 25.69 -26.97 34.77
C LEU A 565 24.62 -27.17 33.70
N VAL A 566 24.95 -28.01 32.72
CA VAL A 566 23.96 -28.78 32.03
C VAL A 566 23.33 -29.55 33.15
N SER A 567 22.18 -29.10 33.62
CA SER A 567 21.30 -29.92 34.44
C SER A 567 21.19 -31.23 33.69
N ASP A 568 21.67 -32.31 34.29
CA ASP A 568 21.30 -33.66 33.95
C ASP A 568 19.79 -33.83 34.12
N SER A 569 19.01 -33.15 33.32
CA SER A 569 17.71 -33.60 32.93
C SER A 569 17.99 -34.54 31.72
N SER A 570 18.47 -35.69 32.08
CA SER A 570 18.46 -36.90 31.26
C SER A 570 17.02 -37.17 30.86
N SER A 571 16.62 -36.64 29.75
CA SER A 571 15.62 -37.16 28.85
C SER A 571 15.29 -36.13 27.79
N LEU A 572 15.83 -36.34 26.64
CA LEU A 572 15.70 -35.68 25.34
C LEU A 572 17.00 -35.00 24.88
N ALA A 573 18.14 -35.63 25.09
CA ALA A 573 19.19 -35.54 24.08
C ALA A 573 18.58 -36.11 22.80
N LEU A 574 18.04 -35.22 21.96
CA LEU A 574 17.79 -35.58 20.57
C LEU A 574 19.11 -36.06 20.04
N SER A 575 19.23 -37.37 19.79
CA SER A 575 20.44 -37.92 19.17
C SER A 575 20.69 -37.13 17.90
N GLU A 576 21.92 -36.90 17.52
CA GLU A 576 22.30 -36.20 16.29
C GLU A 576 21.55 -36.75 15.08
N ASP A 577 21.29 -38.04 15.07
CA ASP A 577 20.49 -38.75 14.07
C ASP A 577 19.01 -38.33 14.08
N SER A 578 18.41 -38.07 15.26
CA SER A 578 16.99 -37.65 15.34
C SER A 578 16.82 -36.23 14.88
N SER A 579 17.81 -35.37 15.09
CA SER A 579 17.79 -33.96 14.64
C SER A 579 18.02 -33.84 13.13
N ARG A 580 18.90 -34.66 12.56
CA ARG A 580 19.05 -34.79 11.10
C ARG A 580 17.78 -35.34 10.45
N GLN A 581 17.13 -36.33 11.07
CA GLN A 581 15.81 -36.78 10.64
C GLN A 581 14.73 -35.71 10.72
N PHE A 582 14.79 -34.82 11.74
CA PHE A 582 13.86 -33.70 11.85
C PHE A 582 14.04 -32.70 10.69
N VAL A 583 15.29 -32.33 10.34
CA VAL A 583 15.57 -31.48 9.17
C VAL A 583 15.00 -32.14 7.91
N GLN A 584 15.29 -33.45 7.70
CA GLN A 584 14.79 -34.15 6.53
C GLN A 584 13.26 -34.20 6.48
N LYS A 585 12.60 -34.55 7.58
CA LYS A 585 11.13 -34.53 7.66
C LYS A 585 10.53 -33.12 7.46
N SER A 586 11.21 -32.08 7.90
CA SER A 586 10.79 -30.69 7.70
C SER A 586 10.88 -30.29 6.22
N LEU A 587 11.91 -30.70 5.53
CA LEU A 587 12.07 -30.51 4.08
C LEU A 587 11.08 -31.36 3.27
N ASP A 588 10.81 -32.61 3.69
CA ASP A 588 9.84 -33.50 3.04
C ASP A 588 8.41 -32.92 3.14
N ARG A 589 8.06 -32.23 4.25
CA ARG A 589 6.78 -31.50 4.35
C ARG A 589 6.65 -30.41 3.30
N VAL A 590 7.74 -29.75 2.96
CA VAL A 590 7.74 -28.71 1.91
C VAL A 590 7.44 -29.29 0.54
N GLN A 591 7.79 -30.55 0.27
CA GLN A 591 7.43 -31.22 -0.98
C GLN A 591 5.92 -31.45 -1.14
N SER A 592 5.17 -31.46 -0.04
CA SER A 592 3.71 -31.58 -0.05
C SER A 592 2.98 -30.30 -0.44
N ILE A 593 3.69 -29.19 -0.65
CA ILE A 593 3.12 -27.87 -1.03
C ILE A 593 2.27 -27.94 -2.31
N GLN A 594 2.61 -28.81 -3.25
CA GLN A 594 1.89 -28.95 -4.52
C GLN A 594 0.43 -29.39 -4.35
N HIS A 595 0.07 -29.91 -3.19
CA HIS A 595 -1.28 -30.39 -2.86
C HIS A 595 -2.07 -29.44 -1.96
N LEU A 596 -1.47 -28.30 -1.56
CA LEU A 596 -2.07 -27.33 -0.66
C LEU A 596 -2.57 -26.10 -1.44
N ASP A 597 -3.57 -25.44 -0.88
CA ASP A 597 -3.98 -24.12 -1.33
C ASP A 597 -2.88 -23.07 -1.08
N ALA A 598 -3.05 -21.90 -1.67
CA ALA A 598 -2.06 -20.84 -1.64
C ALA A 598 -1.74 -20.33 -0.21
N HIS A 599 -2.73 -20.25 0.66
CA HIS A 599 -2.57 -19.82 2.05
C HIS A 599 -1.90 -20.92 2.89
N GLY A 600 -2.35 -22.15 2.79
CA GLY A 600 -1.77 -23.30 3.48
C GLY A 600 -0.30 -23.49 3.13
N SER A 601 0.06 -23.27 1.86
CA SER A 601 1.45 -23.32 1.38
C SER A 601 2.34 -22.27 2.04
N GLN A 602 1.86 -21.01 2.14
CA GLN A 602 2.62 -19.95 2.81
C GLN A 602 2.80 -20.20 4.30
N ASP A 603 1.76 -20.66 4.97
CA ASP A 603 1.81 -20.91 6.41
C ASP A 603 2.70 -22.10 6.73
N LEU A 604 2.69 -23.14 5.89
CA LEU A 604 3.61 -24.26 6.00
C LEU A 604 5.07 -23.80 5.85
N LEU A 605 5.37 -22.99 4.85
CA LEU A 605 6.74 -22.46 4.64
C LEU A 605 7.19 -21.60 5.83
N LYS A 606 6.33 -20.71 6.35
CA LYS A 606 6.65 -19.90 7.54
C LYS A 606 6.91 -20.76 8.77
N LEU A 607 6.05 -21.76 9.02
CA LEU A 607 6.18 -22.65 10.15
C LEU A 607 7.48 -23.45 10.05
N THR A 608 7.75 -24.06 8.88
CA THR A 608 8.96 -24.86 8.66
C THR A 608 10.24 -24.00 8.78
N THR A 609 10.22 -22.79 8.25
CA THR A 609 11.35 -21.84 8.41
C THR A 609 11.62 -21.55 9.89
N ARG A 610 10.57 -21.29 10.67
CA ARG A 610 10.67 -21.05 12.11
C ARG A 610 11.18 -22.24 12.89
N ASP A 611 10.72 -23.45 12.53
CA ASP A 611 11.17 -24.69 13.16
C ASP A 611 12.66 -24.95 12.89
N LEU A 612 13.13 -24.71 11.66
CA LEU A 612 14.55 -24.84 11.29
C LEU A 612 15.43 -23.79 11.99
N GLN A 613 14.98 -22.53 12.10
CA GLN A 613 15.70 -21.51 12.84
C GLN A 613 15.86 -21.87 14.32
N ARG A 614 14.79 -22.38 14.96
CA ARG A 614 14.84 -22.88 16.33
C ARG A 614 15.79 -24.07 16.51
N LEU A 615 15.81 -24.98 15.52
CA LEU A 615 16.74 -26.10 15.57
C LEU A 615 18.20 -25.63 15.50
N GLY A 616 18.50 -24.64 14.65
CA GLY A 616 19.84 -24.03 14.58
C GLY A 616 20.27 -23.36 15.89
N GLU A 617 19.32 -22.76 16.63
CA GLU A 617 19.57 -22.20 17.96
C GLU A 617 19.83 -23.29 19.03
N LEU A 618 19.13 -24.42 18.93
CA LEU A 618 19.21 -25.51 19.92
C LEU A 618 20.42 -26.42 19.70
N GLN A 619 20.84 -26.63 18.45
CA GLN A 619 21.94 -27.51 18.08
C GLN A 619 22.96 -26.80 17.18
N PRO A 620 24.04 -26.27 17.74
CA PRO A 620 25.07 -25.55 16.99
C PRO A 620 25.74 -26.37 15.86
N GLU A 621 25.81 -27.70 16.02
CA GLU A 621 26.39 -28.59 15.03
C GLU A 621 25.57 -28.67 13.74
N LEU A 622 24.27 -28.50 13.83
CA LEU A 622 23.34 -28.49 12.69
C LEU A 622 22.93 -27.07 12.26
N ALA A 623 23.45 -26.04 12.95
CA ALA A 623 23.07 -24.65 12.70
C ALA A 623 23.28 -24.26 11.22
N GLY A 624 24.40 -24.64 10.62
CA GLY A 624 24.68 -24.34 9.22
C GLY A 624 23.66 -24.96 8.24
N ILE A 625 23.29 -26.22 8.44
CA ILE A 625 22.30 -26.91 7.57
C ILE A 625 20.90 -26.35 7.81
N ALA A 626 20.56 -26.08 9.05
CA ALA A 626 19.25 -25.55 9.42
C ALA A 626 19.08 -24.10 8.89
N GLU A 627 20.10 -23.28 9.01
CA GLU A 627 20.10 -21.88 8.54
C GLU A 627 20.09 -21.80 7.01
N PHE A 628 20.91 -22.63 6.34
CA PHE A 628 20.85 -22.77 4.88
C PHE A 628 19.44 -23.12 4.39
N SER A 629 18.85 -24.16 4.99
CA SER A 629 17.50 -24.61 4.63
C SER A 629 16.44 -23.54 4.92
N ALA A 630 16.53 -22.85 6.05
CA ALA A 630 15.62 -21.76 6.43
C ALA A 630 15.72 -20.60 5.44
N THR A 631 16.91 -20.17 5.05
CA THR A 631 17.13 -19.09 4.08
C THR A 631 16.62 -19.48 2.69
N TYR A 632 16.81 -20.71 2.28
CA TYR A 632 16.23 -21.22 1.04
C TYR A 632 14.69 -21.20 1.05
N LEU A 633 14.05 -21.62 2.13
CA LEU A 633 12.59 -21.57 2.28
C LEU A 633 12.05 -20.14 2.33
N GLN A 634 12.80 -19.20 2.87
CA GLN A 634 12.46 -17.76 2.80
C GLN A 634 12.46 -17.24 1.36
N CYS A 635 13.41 -17.67 0.53
CA CYS A 635 13.39 -17.35 -0.90
C CYS A 635 12.11 -17.87 -1.57
N GLN A 636 11.75 -19.13 -1.30
CA GLN A 636 10.53 -19.73 -1.85
C GLN A 636 9.26 -18.98 -1.39
N LEU A 637 9.19 -18.60 -0.11
CA LEU A 637 8.07 -17.85 0.44
C LEU A 637 7.90 -16.47 -0.24
N LEU A 638 9.01 -15.75 -0.45
CA LEU A 638 8.99 -14.43 -1.10
C LEU A 638 8.57 -14.53 -2.57
N LEU A 639 9.10 -15.53 -3.30
CA LEU A 639 8.71 -15.78 -4.69
C LEU A 639 7.24 -16.17 -4.78
N MET A 640 6.77 -17.07 -3.92
CA MET A 640 5.38 -17.51 -3.90
C MET A 640 4.42 -16.36 -3.62
N LYS A 641 4.73 -15.48 -2.65
CA LYS A 641 3.95 -14.27 -2.39
C LYS A 641 3.88 -13.38 -3.63
N SER A 642 5.02 -13.13 -4.27
CA SER A 642 5.09 -12.32 -5.48
C SER A 642 4.26 -12.93 -6.61
N LEU A 643 4.24 -14.27 -6.72
CA LEU A 643 3.47 -14.99 -7.71
C LEU A 643 1.95 -14.95 -7.45
N GLN A 644 1.52 -15.11 -6.22
CA GLN A 644 0.10 -15.14 -5.84
C GLN A 644 -0.57 -13.76 -5.92
N GLU A 645 0.15 -12.74 -5.50
CA GLU A 645 -0.35 -11.36 -5.54
C GLU A 645 -0.35 -10.78 -6.96
N LYS A 646 0.04 -11.57 -7.97
CA LYS A 646 0.17 -11.15 -9.38
C LYS A 646 0.91 -9.82 -9.51
N LEU A 647 1.97 -9.64 -8.72
CA LEU A 647 2.70 -8.39 -8.58
C LEU A 647 3.41 -7.93 -9.87
N TRP A 648 3.41 -8.76 -10.90
CA TRP A 648 3.88 -8.43 -12.25
C TRP A 648 2.77 -8.01 -13.22
N SER A 649 1.49 -8.03 -12.81
CA SER A 649 0.43 -7.59 -13.70
C SER A 649 0.47 -6.07 -13.85
N VAL A 650 0.57 -5.60 -15.08
CA VAL A 650 0.75 -4.20 -15.49
C VAL A 650 -0.44 -3.31 -15.14
N ALA A 651 -1.44 -3.84 -14.47
CA ALA A 651 -2.71 -3.19 -14.28
C ALA A 651 -2.77 -2.44 -12.93
N ALA A 652 -3.03 -1.18 -12.98
CA ALA A 652 -3.57 -0.27 -11.97
C ALA A 652 -2.61 0.52 -11.06
N PRO A 653 -2.88 1.83 -10.89
CA PRO A 653 -2.18 2.72 -9.97
C PRO A 653 -2.21 2.29 -8.50
N LEU A 654 -3.20 1.47 -8.11
CA LEU A 654 -3.29 0.85 -6.79
C LEU A 654 -2.19 -0.21 -6.54
N TYR A 655 -1.60 -0.77 -7.60
CA TYR A 655 -0.59 -1.84 -7.50
C TYR A 655 0.86 -1.35 -7.43
N LEU A 656 1.11 -0.06 -7.38
CA LEU A 656 2.49 0.44 -7.29
C LEU A 656 3.14 0.15 -5.96
N LYS A 657 2.39 0.20 -4.88
CA LYS A 657 2.88 -0.28 -3.59
C LYS A 657 3.26 -1.76 -3.68
N GLN A 658 2.49 -2.52 -4.45
CA GLN A 658 2.72 -3.94 -4.69
C GLN A 658 3.92 -4.17 -5.63
N ASN A 659 4.09 -3.37 -6.68
CA ASN A 659 5.28 -3.45 -7.55
C ASN A 659 6.57 -3.06 -6.84
N ALA A 660 6.54 -2.05 -5.97
CA ALA A 660 7.66 -1.72 -5.10
C ALA A 660 7.97 -2.86 -4.12
N MET A 661 6.95 -3.50 -3.54
CA MET A 661 7.11 -4.68 -2.70
C MET A 661 7.66 -5.88 -3.47
N ALA A 662 7.20 -6.13 -4.69
CA ALA A 662 7.72 -7.18 -5.55
C ALA A 662 9.18 -6.93 -5.95
N SER A 663 9.53 -5.69 -6.26
CA SER A 663 10.91 -5.31 -6.56
C SER A 663 11.82 -5.47 -5.34
N ALA A 664 11.35 -5.08 -4.15
CA ALA A 664 12.05 -5.28 -2.90
C ALA A 664 12.21 -6.77 -2.59
N ALA A 665 11.15 -7.57 -2.76
CA ALA A 665 11.20 -9.03 -2.59
C ALA A 665 12.19 -9.68 -3.55
N ALA A 666 12.20 -9.30 -4.82
CA ALA A 666 13.14 -9.82 -5.82
C ALA A 666 14.59 -9.46 -5.47
N LYS A 667 14.86 -8.25 -5.00
CA LYS A 667 16.20 -7.83 -4.52
C LYS A 667 16.61 -8.64 -3.28
N GLN A 668 15.70 -8.87 -2.35
CA GLN A 668 15.95 -9.65 -1.14
C GLN A 668 16.23 -11.12 -1.47
N VAL A 669 15.47 -11.73 -2.39
CA VAL A 669 15.74 -13.09 -2.87
C VAL A 669 17.11 -13.16 -3.52
N LEU A 670 17.51 -12.16 -4.32
CA LEU A 670 18.86 -12.13 -4.89
C LEU A 670 19.94 -12.06 -3.81
N ALA A 671 19.79 -11.22 -2.78
CA ALA A 671 20.72 -11.15 -1.66
C ALA A 671 20.84 -12.53 -0.96
N TYR A 672 19.73 -13.15 -0.62
CA TYR A 672 19.73 -14.50 -0.01
C TYR A 672 20.37 -15.55 -0.91
N THR A 673 20.20 -15.50 -2.25
CA THR A 673 20.85 -16.47 -3.13
C THR A 673 22.38 -16.28 -3.17
N TYR A 674 22.90 -15.06 -2.96
CA TYR A 674 24.34 -14.83 -2.80
C TYR A 674 24.83 -15.30 -1.43
N GLU A 675 24.07 -15.08 -0.35
CA GLU A 675 24.37 -15.64 0.97
C GLU A 675 24.44 -17.17 0.92
N LEU A 676 23.45 -17.82 0.30
CA LEU A 676 23.44 -19.28 0.15
C LEU A 676 24.64 -19.83 -0.63
N GLU A 677 25.14 -19.09 -1.62
CA GLU A 677 26.28 -19.53 -2.43
C GLU A 677 27.65 -19.28 -1.77
N PHE A 678 27.81 -18.16 -1.08
CA PHE A 678 29.14 -17.70 -0.62
C PHE A 678 29.38 -17.85 0.88
N LEU A 679 28.34 -17.91 1.72
CA LEU A 679 28.51 -18.09 3.17
C LEU A 679 28.63 -19.56 3.60
N TYR A 680 28.13 -20.49 2.80
CA TYR A 680 28.13 -21.91 3.16
C TYR A 680 29.18 -22.67 2.34
N SER A 681 30.01 -23.44 3.04
CA SER A 681 31.02 -24.30 2.44
C SER A 681 30.50 -25.73 2.22
N GLY A 682 30.99 -26.41 1.19
CA GLY A 682 30.67 -27.80 0.94
C GLY A 682 29.37 -28.02 0.17
N LEU A 683 28.93 -27.05 -0.61
CA LEU A 683 27.75 -27.16 -1.46
C LEU A 683 27.96 -28.19 -2.58
N GLU A 684 27.01 -29.11 -2.73
CA GLU A 684 26.96 -30.05 -3.85
C GLU A 684 26.47 -29.34 -5.13
N SER A 685 26.83 -29.89 -6.28
CA SER A 685 26.40 -29.40 -7.59
C SER A 685 24.89 -29.28 -7.72
N ARG A 686 24.12 -30.17 -7.07
CA ARG A 686 22.64 -30.08 -7.05
C ARG A 686 22.12 -28.89 -6.31
N GLN A 687 22.74 -28.54 -5.19
CA GLN A 687 22.37 -27.37 -4.39
C GLN A 687 22.68 -26.06 -5.13
N LEU A 688 23.82 -25.99 -5.82
CA LEU A 688 24.18 -24.86 -6.67
C LEU A 688 23.17 -24.66 -7.81
N VAL A 689 22.74 -25.75 -8.46
CA VAL A 689 21.70 -25.66 -9.51
C VAL A 689 20.40 -25.07 -8.95
N ILE A 690 19.98 -25.51 -7.76
CA ILE A 690 18.77 -25.00 -7.10
C ILE A 690 18.92 -23.49 -6.77
N ILE A 691 20.07 -23.07 -6.23
CA ILE A 691 20.34 -21.66 -5.93
C ILE A 691 20.30 -20.80 -7.20
N HIS A 692 20.96 -21.27 -8.27
CA HIS A 692 20.95 -20.56 -9.54
C HIS A 692 19.58 -20.51 -10.21
N HIS A 693 18.76 -21.55 -10.02
CA HIS A 693 17.38 -21.55 -10.49
C HIS A 693 16.55 -20.48 -9.78
N VAL A 694 16.63 -20.39 -8.44
CA VAL A 694 15.96 -19.34 -7.64
C VAL A 694 16.45 -17.95 -8.03
N ARG A 695 17.76 -17.79 -8.26
CA ARG A 695 18.36 -16.55 -8.74
C ARG A 695 17.84 -16.12 -10.11
N LEU A 696 17.68 -17.08 -11.01
CA LEU A 696 17.13 -16.84 -12.35
C LEU A 696 15.67 -16.38 -12.25
N GLN A 697 14.87 -17.01 -11.39
CA GLN A 697 13.47 -16.60 -11.14
C GLN A 697 13.40 -15.16 -10.58
N ALA A 698 14.26 -14.81 -9.64
CA ALA A 698 14.31 -13.47 -9.07
C ALA A 698 14.74 -12.41 -10.11
N LYS A 699 15.72 -12.72 -10.96
CA LYS A 699 16.13 -11.85 -12.08
C LYS A 699 15.04 -11.72 -13.15
N ALA A 700 14.34 -12.80 -13.48
CA ALA A 700 13.21 -12.76 -14.39
C ALA A 700 12.09 -11.86 -13.85
N LEU A 701 11.78 -11.97 -12.54
CA LEU A 701 10.81 -11.10 -11.88
C LEU A 701 11.24 -9.63 -11.95
N GLN A 702 12.52 -9.31 -11.71
CA GLN A 702 13.04 -7.95 -11.86
C GLN A 702 12.91 -7.41 -13.28
N LEU A 703 13.22 -8.25 -14.28
CA LEU A 703 13.10 -7.87 -15.70
C LEU A 703 11.64 -7.60 -16.09
N ILE A 704 10.71 -8.45 -15.65
CA ILE A 704 9.28 -8.24 -15.86
C ILE A 704 8.84 -6.92 -15.23
N LEU A 705 9.20 -6.67 -13.97
CA LEU A 705 8.85 -5.43 -13.27
C LEU A 705 9.47 -4.20 -13.94
N SER A 706 10.71 -4.28 -14.42
CA SER A 706 11.35 -3.17 -15.17
C SER A 706 10.72 -2.96 -16.54
N ALA A 707 10.38 -4.03 -17.26
CA ALA A 707 9.69 -3.94 -18.54
C ALA A 707 8.26 -3.37 -18.40
N CYS A 708 7.61 -3.57 -17.25
CA CYS A 708 6.31 -2.97 -16.96
C CYS A 708 6.41 -1.47 -16.62
N THR A 709 7.59 -0.99 -16.25
CA THR A 709 7.84 0.42 -15.91
C THR A 709 8.47 1.22 -17.05
N THR A 710 9.01 0.56 -18.07
CA THR A 710 9.50 1.15 -19.33
C THR A 710 8.44 1.08 -20.42
#